data_f9d24061ad719e7349a7fe23f10416cc
#
_entry.id   f9d24061ad719e7349a7fe23f10416cc
#
_cell.length_a   1.000
_cell.length_b   1.000
_cell.length_c   1.000
_cell.angle_alpha   90.00
_cell.angle_beta   90.00
_cell.angle_gamma   90.00
#
_symmetry.space_group_name_H-M   'P 1'
#
loop_
_entity.id
_entity.type
_entity.pdbx_description
1 polymer ?
#
loop_
_entity_poly.entity_id
_entity_poly.type
_entity_poly.pdbx_seq_one_letter_code
_entity_poly.pdbx_strand_id
1 'polypeptide(L)'
;MKITHLTTAILLALTLSACSSDDENTSTQPPVNPEEPTVPDPEPETPEQPVPVPEVYLDENFDQMTEIPATWSMPRSNAGTVYLSEGSLFLDGRANDTQMTSVMLPQEYQKLRNYRIDMEFAYVERNNGGRWGSIIYRAADHYAEPAFSPYYQFAIRGDATGASGLELALRQPTNAWNVLHKSAYKENIDPTKTYKATVIVHGKRVRHYINDELVLDTSLPYSLDQGGIGLSTAGLLMRVEQLKITEQLDALPESNKVTDIIDHRLPVSMAPTLAQPAPLTGNASVNATHIAYQLDEQLNLLNANNQKVMHLRDYLNDSNRRTLPLLTVKNENTITQLKALSTNYDLTDFTFVSDQADLLRKVRLALPSSRTALDYSRHTGLTHSRKDIVQIAHNTNSSLSKIVILPSHLVKQEVVSHLQRLLITPWASTNTTTPVSAAQILTTGVNGILTTQPDTFQNLMKSMAPNTLLRKPLITGHRGIPALDDENTLESMLKAIEVGADAVEYDVYITKDGHVVLMHDDTTTRTTGVARKIEEMTLAEVRELRTLGKQRQIPTMDEVLTEVTKYPHVVNFIEIKSPKPEIVPAIKALLDQHDAYDQSIVISFSGAQILHMKNVLPGVSTGFLTNTPTAQSDIVNTRRILDATQQYSSTFNPSFGGLSKELMTLASQRGVTFWPWTFRLNKEDFNRMYVQGTHGLTTDYAHDSSNLIVKLKTPAEITATVGKPVEISGQTTTQVGEKTTYIFKEMLVLPQSAKYTQAGQAVTFSEKGTAYVMPRYNYTMAPNYSYTLYAAPVKVTIQ
;
A
#
# COMPACT_ATOMS: atom_id res chain seq x y z
N MET A 1 -17.95 -40.08 -32.75
CA MET A 1 -19.37 -40.44 -32.87
C MET A 1 -20.11 -39.13 -32.67
N LYS A 2 -20.44 -38.52 -33.78
CA LYS A 2 -21.72 -37.91 -34.30
C LYS A 2 -22.50 -37.11 -33.24
N ILE A 3 -22.49 -35.75 -33.33
CA ILE A 3 -23.43 -34.86 -34.09
C ILE A 3 -24.75 -34.70 -33.36
N THR A 4 -25.20 -33.49 -33.01
CA THR A 4 -25.99 -32.62 -33.90
C THR A 4 -26.21 -31.21 -33.28
N HIS A 5 -26.20 -30.24 -34.19
CA HIS A 5 -26.62 -28.83 -34.01
C HIS A 5 -28.13 -28.68 -33.81
N LEU A 6 -28.53 -27.59 -33.19
CA LEU A 6 -29.83 -26.93 -33.52
C LEU A 6 -29.70 -25.41 -33.38
N THR A 7 -29.74 -24.75 -34.52
CA THR A 7 -29.86 -23.30 -34.74
C THR A 7 -31.35 -22.96 -34.78
N THR A 8 -31.79 -21.88 -34.16
CA THR A 8 -33.08 -21.26 -34.41
C THR A 8 -32.91 -19.77 -34.64
N ALA A 9 -33.14 -19.36 -35.87
CA ALA A 9 -33.21 -17.97 -36.31
C ALA A 9 -34.65 -17.45 -36.13
N ILE A 10 -34.83 -16.22 -35.74
CA ILE A 10 -36.10 -15.48 -35.81
C ILE A 10 -35.89 -14.23 -36.66
N LEU A 11 -36.77 -14.13 -37.66
CA LEU A 11 -36.83 -13.20 -38.76
C LEU A 11 -37.38 -11.84 -38.32
N LEU A 12 -36.77 -10.78 -38.89
CA LEU A 12 -37.21 -9.38 -38.83
C LEU A 12 -38.25 -9.15 -39.96
N ALA A 13 -39.36 -8.48 -39.68
CA ALA A 13 -40.29 -8.00 -40.68
C ALA A 13 -40.25 -6.45 -40.74
N LEU A 14 -39.80 -5.93 -41.84
CA LEU A 14 -39.92 -4.54 -42.28
C LEU A 14 -41.25 -4.32 -42.99
N THR A 15 -41.95 -3.23 -42.69
CA THR A 15 -42.98 -2.69 -43.60
C THR A 15 -42.67 -1.21 -43.90
N LEU A 16 -42.33 -0.96 -45.13
CA LEU A 16 -42.33 0.34 -45.79
C LEU A 16 -43.76 0.67 -46.28
N SER A 17 -44.14 1.92 -46.17
CA SER A 17 -45.16 2.49 -47.04
C SER A 17 -44.79 3.94 -47.39
N ALA A 18 -44.61 4.18 -48.66
CA ALA A 18 -44.41 5.46 -49.32
C ALA A 18 -45.64 5.89 -50.10
N CYS A 19 -45.67 7.15 -50.48
CA CYS A 19 -46.34 7.85 -51.59
C CYS A 19 -47.21 9.00 -51.09
N SER A 20 -46.88 10.21 -51.40
CA SER A 20 -46.90 11.08 -52.62
C SER A 20 -48.22 11.84 -52.71
N SER A 21 -48.36 13.08 -52.97
CA SER A 21 -47.98 14.02 -53.95
C SER A 21 -48.80 15.29 -53.77
N ASP A 22 -48.19 16.46 -54.07
CA ASP A 22 -48.66 17.66 -54.71
C ASP A 22 -49.98 18.32 -54.32
N ASP A 23 -49.97 19.60 -53.91
CA ASP A 23 -50.33 20.69 -54.77
C ASP A 23 -50.23 22.08 -54.06
N GLU A 24 -49.81 23.04 -54.86
CA GLU A 24 -49.62 24.45 -54.54
C GLU A 24 -50.91 25.13 -54.04
N ASN A 25 -50.81 26.06 -53.07
CA ASN A 25 -51.45 27.36 -53.29
C ASN A 25 -50.86 28.49 -52.39
N THR A 26 -50.51 29.56 -52.98
CA THR A 26 -50.05 30.83 -52.50
C THR A 26 -51.13 31.61 -51.70
N SER A 27 -50.77 32.09 -50.51
CA SER A 27 -51.44 33.17 -49.84
C SER A 27 -50.51 33.93 -48.91
N THR A 28 -50.27 35.18 -49.19
CA THR A 28 -49.51 36.17 -48.43
C THR A 28 -50.19 36.54 -47.13
N GLN A 29 -49.47 36.52 -45.99
CA GLN A 29 -49.75 37.33 -44.80
C GLN A 29 -48.48 37.81 -44.10
N PRO A 30 -48.52 38.90 -43.30
CA PRO A 30 -47.39 39.71 -42.87
C PRO A 30 -46.57 39.18 -41.69
N PRO A 31 -45.38 39.73 -41.38
CA PRO A 31 -44.42 39.13 -40.44
C PRO A 31 -44.90 39.20 -38.99
N VAL A 32 -44.91 38.09 -38.36
CA VAL A 32 -45.13 37.96 -36.91
C VAL A 32 -43.76 37.97 -36.19
N ASN A 33 -43.70 38.75 -35.11
CA ASN A 33 -42.57 38.86 -34.18
C ASN A 33 -42.14 37.49 -33.65
N PRO A 34 -40.83 37.23 -33.39
CA PRO A 34 -40.40 35.99 -32.81
C PRO A 34 -40.86 35.90 -31.34
N GLU A 35 -41.67 34.89 -31.03
CA GLU A 35 -42.00 34.48 -29.66
C GLU A 35 -40.73 33.99 -28.93
N GLU A 36 -40.58 34.41 -27.67
CA GLU A 36 -39.60 33.86 -26.73
C GLU A 36 -39.82 32.35 -26.55
N PRO A 37 -38.73 31.54 -26.38
CA PRO A 37 -38.87 30.11 -26.16
C PRO A 37 -39.54 29.87 -24.79
N THR A 38 -40.72 29.27 -24.79
CA THR A 38 -41.37 28.76 -23.60
C THR A 38 -40.54 27.64 -23.00
N VAL A 39 -40.08 27.87 -21.77
CA VAL A 39 -39.45 26.82 -20.92
C VAL A 39 -40.53 25.76 -20.67
N PRO A 40 -40.28 24.47 -20.93
CA PRO A 40 -41.24 23.43 -20.56
C PRO A 40 -41.39 23.37 -19.02
N ASP A 41 -42.63 23.26 -18.58
CA ASP A 41 -42.92 23.03 -17.15
C ASP A 41 -42.09 21.83 -16.63
N PRO A 42 -41.53 21.93 -15.42
CA PRO A 42 -40.81 20.80 -14.81
C PRO A 42 -41.77 19.64 -14.65
N GLU A 43 -41.38 18.46 -15.14
CA GLU A 43 -42.07 17.21 -14.83
C GLU A 43 -42.30 17.10 -13.34
N PRO A 44 -43.46 16.63 -12.87
CA PRO A 44 -43.71 16.44 -11.45
C PRO A 44 -42.69 15.47 -10.86
N GLU A 45 -41.92 15.96 -9.88
CA GLU A 45 -40.98 15.13 -9.12
C GLU A 45 -41.74 13.89 -8.59
N THR A 46 -41.25 12.73 -8.97
CA THR A 46 -41.69 11.47 -8.38
C THR A 46 -41.46 11.55 -6.87
N PRO A 47 -42.43 11.29 -6.01
CA PRO A 47 -42.23 11.36 -4.56
C PRO A 47 -41.07 10.44 -4.17
N GLU A 48 -40.04 11.00 -3.52
CA GLU A 48 -38.96 10.22 -2.95
C GLU A 48 -39.56 9.15 -2.04
N GLN A 49 -39.24 7.89 -2.30
CA GLN A 49 -39.62 6.82 -1.40
C GLN A 49 -38.91 7.06 -0.06
N PRO A 50 -39.62 6.96 1.07
CA PRO A 50 -38.98 7.15 2.38
C PRO A 50 -37.79 6.20 2.55
N VAL A 51 -36.63 6.75 2.89
CA VAL A 51 -35.43 5.95 3.18
C VAL A 51 -35.78 5.00 4.33
N PRO A 52 -35.59 3.67 4.15
CA PRO A 52 -35.90 2.72 5.21
C PRO A 52 -35.07 3.01 6.45
N VAL A 53 -35.72 3.04 7.60
CA VAL A 53 -35.05 3.26 8.91
C VAL A 53 -34.71 1.88 9.48
N PRO A 54 -33.46 1.62 9.86
CA PRO A 54 -33.06 0.34 10.47
C PRO A 54 -33.86 0.03 11.73
N GLU A 55 -34.34 -1.20 11.87
CA GLU A 55 -34.98 -1.68 13.09
C GLU A 55 -33.96 -1.75 14.24
N VAL A 56 -34.38 -1.31 15.44
CA VAL A 56 -33.59 -1.47 16.66
C VAL A 56 -34.05 -2.73 17.38
N TYR A 57 -33.20 -3.77 17.39
CA TYR A 57 -33.53 -5.04 18.04
C TYR A 57 -33.25 -5.05 19.53
N LEU A 58 -32.18 -4.35 19.95
CA LEU A 58 -31.76 -4.18 21.34
C LEU A 58 -31.13 -2.79 21.52
N ASP A 59 -31.45 -2.10 22.59
CA ASP A 59 -30.77 -0.89 23.05
C ASP A 59 -30.76 -0.89 24.57
N GLU A 60 -29.71 -1.49 25.16
CA GLU A 60 -29.63 -1.73 26.61
C GLU A 60 -28.43 -0.98 27.20
N ASN A 61 -28.71 -0.09 28.14
CA ASN A 61 -27.68 0.65 28.88
C ASN A 61 -27.53 0.15 30.33
N PHE A 62 -28.29 -0.89 30.71
CA PHE A 62 -28.28 -1.57 32.00
C PHE A 62 -28.74 -0.74 33.23
N ASP A 63 -29.03 0.55 33.07
CA ASP A 63 -29.40 1.45 34.22
C ASP A 63 -30.68 1.02 34.92
N GLN A 64 -31.63 0.46 34.18
CA GLN A 64 -32.94 0.03 34.69
C GLN A 64 -33.00 -1.47 34.99
N MET A 65 -31.93 -2.21 34.69
CA MET A 65 -31.88 -3.65 34.85
C MET A 65 -31.45 -4.00 36.29
N THR A 66 -32.34 -4.58 37.06
CA THR A 66 -32.08 -4.99 38.47
C THR A 66 -31.54 -6.42 38.58
N GLU A 67 -31.85 -7.26 37.62
CA GLU A 67 -31.34 -8.64 37.52
C GLU A 67 -31.16 -9.03 36.02
N ILE A 68 -30.23 -9.95 35.74
CA ILE A 68 -30.06 -10.44 34.39
C ILE A 68 -31.28 -11.28 34.02
N PRO A 69 -31.98 -10.97 32.89
CA PRO A 69 -33.17 -11.69 32.50
C PRO A 69 -32.95 -13.20 32.40
N ALA A 70 -33.87 -14.01 32.86
CA ALA A 70 -33.78 -15.47 32.79
C ALA A 70 -33.70 -16.02 31.33
N THR A 71 -34.03 -15.17 30.34
CA THR A 71 -33.90 -15.47 28.90
C THR A 71 -32.49 -15.31 28.40
N TRP A 72 -31.58 -14.66 29.14
CA TRP A 72 -30.17 -14.58 28.85
C TRP A 72 -29.50 -15.84 29.37
N SER A 73 -28.85 -16.61 28.51
CA SER A 73 -28.26 -17.87 28.95
C SER A 73 -26.79 -17.67 29.37
N MET A 74 -26.42 -18.38 30.43
CA MET A 74 -25.04 -18.46 30.87
C MET A 74 -24.59 -19.91 30.67
N PRO A 75 -23.68 -20.19 29.73
CA PRO A 75 -23.21 -21.56 29.51
C PRO A 75 -22.69 -22.21 30.79
N ARG A 76 -22.99 -23.48 31.00
CA ARG A 76 -22.56 -24.24 32.19
C ARG A 76 -21.04 -24.30 32.36
N SER A 77 -20.31 -24.11 31.26
CA SER A 77 -18.85 -24.07 31.24
C SER A 77 -18.24 -22.73 31.67
N ASN A 78 -19.06 -21.76 32.14
CA ASN A 78 -18.54 -20.50 32.64
C ASN A 78 -17.53 -20.71 33.79
N ALA A 79 -16.34 -20.11 33.60
CA ALA A 79 -15.26 -20.20 34.58
C ALA A 79 -15.30 -19.08 35.63
N GLY A 80 -16.15 -18.07 35.44
CA GLY A 80 -16.32 -16.90 36.29
C GLY A 80 -17.79 -16.52 36.45
N THR A 81 -18.04 -15.27 36.76
CA THR A 81 -19.37 -14.75 37.09
C THR A 81 -19.80 -13.66 36.13
N VAL A 82 -21.12 -13.56 35.91
CA VAL A 82 -21.76 -12.46 35.20
C VAL A 82 -22.77 -11.82 36.17
N TYR A 83 -22.71 -10.48 36.30
CA TYR A 83 -23.57 -9.77 37.26
C TYR A 83 -23.80 -8.32 36.86
N LEU A 84 -24.82 -7.69 37.44
CA LEU A 84 -25.09 -6.27 37.28
C LEU A 84 -24.59 -5.52 38.51
N SER A 85 -23.96 -4.36 38.28
CA SER A 85 -23.56 -3.43 39.33
C SER A 85 -23.46 -2.01 38.75
N GLU A 86 -23.88 -1.01 39.50
CA GLU A 86 -23.73 0.40 39.13
C GLU A 86 -24.23 0.74 37.70
N GLY A 87 -25.35 0.18 37.30
CA GLY A 87 -25.93 0.42 35.97
C GLY A 87 -25.12 -0.17 34.81
N SER A 88 -24.30 -1.17 35.07
CA SER A 88 -23.49 -1.83 34.05
C SER A 88 -23.51 -3.35 34.20
N LEU A 89 -23.27 -4.05 33.08
CA LEU A 89 -23.10 -5.50 33.08
C LEU A 89 -21.61 -5.85 33.24
N PHE A 90 -21.29 -6.73 34.19
CA PHE A 90 -19.94 -7.20 34.43
C PHE A 90 -19.77 -8.67 34.03
N LEU A 91 -18.69 -8.97 33.34
CA LEU A 91 -18.22 -10.32 33.10
C LEU A 91 -16.86 -10.46 33.79
N ASP A 92 -16.80 -11.24 34.86
CA ASP A 92 -15.60 -11.49 35.65
C ASP A 92 -14.99 -12.87 35.27
N GLY A 93 -14.01 -12.84 34.41
CA GLY A 93 -13.26 -14.00 33.97
C GLY A 93 -11.88 -14.17 34.64
N ARG A 94 -11.54 -13.35 35.67
CA ARG A 94 -10.21 -13.35 36.31
C ARG A 94 -9.84 -14.68 36.99
N ALA A 95 -10.85 -15.46 37.39
CA ALA A 95 -10.62 -16.75 38.02
C ALA A 95 -9.92 -17.76 37.11
N ASN A 96 -9.98 -17.60 35.79
CA ASN A 96 -9.34 -18.54 34.84
C ASN A 96 -8.87 -17.83 33.58
N ASP A 97 -7.61 -18.03 33.24
CA ASP A 97 -6.97 -17.41 32.08
C ASP A 97 -7.29 -18.08 30.72
N THR A 98 -7.77 -19.31 30.75
CA THR A 98 -7.94 -20.20 29.58
C THR A 98 -9.38 -20.59 29.32
N GLN A 99 -10.27 -20.45 30.30
CA GLN A 99 -11.70 -20.72 30.15
C GLN A 99 -12.49 -19.40 30.11
N MET A 100 -13.51 -19.37 29.26
CA MET A 100 -14.34 -18.20 29.08
C MET A 100 -15.36 -18.06 30.21
N THR A 101 -15.64 -16.80 30.53
CA THR A 101 -16.89 -16.39 31.17
C THR A 101 -17.74 -15.73 30.09
N SER A 102 -18.97 -16.16 29.89
CA SER A 102 -19.80 -15.71 28.78
C SER A 102 -21.27 -15.56 29.15
N VAL A 103 -21.95 -14.69 28.45
CA VAL A 103 -23.40 -14.52 28.48
C VAL A 103 -23.91 -14.45 27.05
N MET A 104 -25.01 -15.17 26.77
CA MET A 104 -25.66 -15.19 25.47
C MET A 104 -27.03 -14.49 25.57
N LEU A 105 -27.36 -13.69 24.59
CA LEU A 105 -28.63 -13.00 24.45
C LEU A 105 -29.78 -14.00 24.20
N PRO A 106 -31.06 -13.58 24.40
CA PRO A 106 -32.22 -14.42 24.17
C PRO A 106 -32.23 -15.11 22.81
N GLN A 107 -32.91 -16.26 22.75
CA GLN A 107 -32.98 -17.10 21.52
C GLN A 107 -33.62 -16.37 20.33
N GLU A 108 -34.43 -15.39 20.55
CA GLU A 108 -35.05 -14.59 19.48
C GLU A 108 -34.03 -13.90 18.57
N TYR A 109 -32.83 -13.54 19.08
CA TYR A 109 -31.75 -12.94 18.28
C TYR A 109 -31.06 -13.94 17.34
N GLN A 110 -31.27 -15.24 17.49
CA GLN A 110 -30.72 -16.25 16.56
C GLN A 110 -31.20 -16.10 15.12
N LYS A 111 -32.35 -15.44 14.92
CA LYS A 111 -32.94 -15.25 13.58
C LYS A 111 -32.29 -14.14 12.78
N LEU A 112 -31.52 -13.28 13.46
CA LEU A 112 -30.92 -12.13 12.82
C LEU A 112 -29.84 -12.55 11.83
N ARG A 113 -29.90 -11.97 10.61
CA ARG A 113 -28.99 -12.28 9.52
C ARG A 113 -28.05 -11.15 9.22
N ASN A 114 -28.58 -9.95 9.10
CA ASN A 114 -27.85 -8.72 8.77
C ASN A 114 -28.07 -7.74 9.91
N TYR A 115 -27.01 -7.42 10.63
CA TYR A 115 -27.12 -6.61 11.82
C TYR A 115 -25.80 -5.91 12.17
N ARG A 116 -25.92 -4.89 12.97
CA ARG A 116 -24.84 -4.16 13.60
C ARG A 116 -24.94 -4.35 15.13
N ILE A 117 -23.83 -4.67 15.77
CA ILE A 117 -23.69 -4.75 17.21
C ILE A 117 -22.73 -3.63 17.62
N ASP A 118 -23.15 -2.77 18.51
CA ASP A 118 -22.31 -1.77 19.18
C ASP A 118 -22.24 -2.13 20.68
N MET A 119 -21.04 -2.21 21.23
CA MET A 119 -20.78 -2.49 22.64
C MET A 119 -19.84 -1.42 23.21
N GLU A 120 -20.31 -0.69 24.22
CA GLU A 120 -19.43 0.19 25.02
C GLU A 120 -18.89 -0.59 26.21
N PHE A 121 -17.56 -0.64 26.35
CA PHE A 121 -16.90 -1.50 27.32
C PHE A 121 -15.65 -0.87 27.92
N ALA A 122 -15.29 -1.33 29.13
CA ALA A 122 -14.00 -1.05 29.75
C ALA A 122 -13.40 -2.34 30.35
N TYR A 123 -12.08 -2.45 30.35
CA TYR A 123 -11.35 -3.51 31.06
C TYR A 123 -10.93 -2.98 32.43
N VAL A 124 -11.71 -3.30 33.45
CA VAL A 124 -11.51 -2.77 34.81
C VAL A 124 -10.24 -3.34 35.42
N GLU A 125 -10.02 -4.63 35.26
CA GLU A 125 -8.85 -5.35 35.77
C GLU A 125 -8.52 -6.53 34.87
N ARG A 126 -7.24 -6.86 34.74
CA ARG A 126 -6.78 -7.97 33.91
C ARG A 126 -5.59 -8.69 34.54
N ASN A 127 -5.55 -10.01 34.41
CA ASN A 127 -4.47 -10.81 34.93
C ASN A 127 -3.13 -10.54 34.22
N ASN A 128 -3.19 -10.27 32.91
CA ASN A 128 -2.03 -9.83 32.09
C ASN A 128 -2.51 -9.20 30.76
N GLY A 129 -1.59 -8.63 29.99
CA GLY A 129 -1.89 -7.94 28.74
C GLY A 129 -2.55 -8.82 27.68
N GLY A 130 -2.25 -10.11 27.66
CA GLY A 130 -2.80 -11.04 26.68
C GLY A 130 -4.25 -11.49 26.95
N ARG A 131 -4.86 -11.04 28.04
CA ARG A 131 -6.26 -11.37 28.36
C ARG A 131 -7.22 -10.52 27.53
N TRP A 132 -8.44 -11.05 27.27
CA TRP A 132 -9.33 -10.51 26.25
C TRP A 132 -10.80 -10.52 26.67
N GLY A 133 -11.53 -9.56 26.12
CA GLY A 133 -12.99 -9.56 26.03
C GLY A 133 -13.44 -9.66 24.58
N SER A 134 -14.69 -10.06 24.33
CA SER A 134 -15.16 -10.29 22.97
C SER A 134 -16.65 -10.17 22.77
N ILE A 135 -17.03 -9.92 21.51
CA ILE A 135 -18.39 -10.09 20.98
C ILE A 135 -18.44 -11.44 20.25
N ILE A 136 -19.39 -12.29 20.66
CA ILE A 136 -19.76 -13.55 19.99
C ILE A 136 -20.91 -13.27 19.06
N TYR A 137 -20.88 -13.83 17.85
CA TYR A 137 -21.95 -13.69 16.90
C TYR A 137 -22.10 -14.92 16.00
N ARG A 138 -23.29 -15.13 15.48
CA ARG A 138 -23.65 -16.30 14.65
C ARG A 138 -23.33 -17.63 15.33
N ALA A 139 -23.59 -17.74 16.62
CA ALA A 139 -23.46 -18.99 17.33
C ALA A 139 -24.52 -19.99 16.83
N ALA A 140 -24.07 -21.16 16.36
CA ALA A 140 -24.94 -22.14 15.71
C ALA A 140 -26.01 -22.70 16.65
N ASP A 141 -25.63 -22.97 17.92
CA ASP A 141 -26.52 -23.44 18.99
C ASP A 141 -26.00 -22.99 20.34
N HIS A 142 -26.51 -21.85 20.83
CA HIS A 142 -26.02 -21.27 22.04
C HIS A 142 -26.65 -21.80 23.33
N TYR A 143 -27.55 -22.78 23.22
CA TYR A 143 -28.10 -23.47 24.36
C TYR A 143 -27.58 -24.90 24.53
N ALA A 144 -26.90 -25.43 23.52
CA ALA A 144 -26.34 -26.78 23.58
C ALA A 144 -25.01 -26.83 24.33
N GLU A 145 -24.84 -27.89 25.11
CA GLU A 145 -23.58 -28.22 25.74
C GLU A 145 -22.69 -29.04 24.76
N PRO A 146 -21.36 -28.90 24.76
CA PRO A 146 -20.56 -28.15 25.75
C PRO A 146 -20.30 -26.68 25.42
N ALA A 147 -20.62 -26.17 24.25
CA ALA A 147 -20.37 -24.78 23.94
C ALA A 147 -20.98 -24.45 22.57
N PHE A 148 -22.09 -23.82 22.48
CA PHE A 148 -22.75 -23.17 21.38
C PHE A 148 -21.91 -23.01 20.08
N SER A 149 -20.99 -23.93 19.82
CA SER A 149 -20.11 -23.97 18.64
C SER A 149 -20.79 -24.64 17.45
N PRO A 150 -20.46 -24.25 16.20
CA PRO A 150 -19.50 -23.20 15.88
C PRO A 150 -20.04 -21.78 16.07
N TYR A 151 -19.14 -20.81 16.29
CA TYR A 151 -19.48 -19.38 16.33
C TYR A 151 -18.28 -18.51 15.93
N TYR A 152 -18.55 -17.28 15.54
CA TYR A 152 -17.51 -16.28 15.32
C TYR A 152 -17.33 -15.40 16.54
N GLN A 153 -16.10 -14.94 16.75
CA GLN A 153 -15.74 -14.10 17.86
C GLN A 153 -14.83 -12.96 17.39
N PHE A 154 -15.20 -11.75 17.76
CA PHE A 154 -14.30 -10.60 17.71
C PHE A 154 -13.66 -10.44 19.09
N ALA A 155 -12.44 -10.89 19.24
CA ALA A 155 -11.66 -10.79 20.48
C ALA A 155 -10.76 -9.56 20.47
N ILE A 156 -10.76 -8.83 21.58
CA ILE A 156 -9.97 -7.62 21.84
C ILE A 156 -9.09 -7.92 23.05
N ARG A 157 -7.76 -7.92 22.85
CA ARG A 157 -6.81 -8.18 23.94
C ARG A 157 -6.47 -6.89 24.67
N GLY A 158 -6.05 -6.99 25.93
CA GLY A 158 -5.54 -5.85 26.66
C GLY A 158 -4.29 -5.22 26.04
N ASP A 159 -3.40 -6.07 25.47
CA ASP A 159 -2.23 -5.67 24.68
C ASP A 159 -2.58 -5.49 23.19
N ALA A 160 -3.59 -4.69 22.90
CA ALA A 160 -4.19 -4.54 21.56
C ALA A 160 -3.22 -4.04 20.47
N THR A 161 -2.07 -3.47 20.84
CA THR A 161 -1.03 -3.04 19.90
C THR A 161 -0.21 -4.20 19.32
N GLY A 162 -0.28 -5.38 19.91
CA GLY A 162 0.39 -6.56 19.38
C GLY A 162 -0.20 -7.05 18.06
N ALA A 163 0.58 -7.79 17.27
CA ALA A 163 0.13 -8.36 15.99
C ALA A 163 -1.12 -9.26 16.10
N SER A 164 -1.41 -9.78 17.27
CA SER A 164 -2.61 -10.56 17.62
C SER A 164 -3.48 -9.82 18.64
N GLY A 165 -3.39 -8.51 18.73
CA GLY A 165 -4.15 -7.69 19.68
C GLY A 165 -5.65 -7.72 19.42
N LEU A 166 -6.03 -7.87 18.16
CA LEU A 166 -7.41 -8.02 17.70
C LEU A 166 -7.51 -9.28 16.85
N GLU A 167 -8.49 -10.14 17.14
CA GLU A 167 -8.67 -11.38 16.41
C GLU A 167 -10.12 -11.60 15.98
N LEU A 168 -10.32 -11.94 14.71
CA LEU A 168 -11.52 -12.65 14.27
C LEU A 168 -11.21 -14.14 14.31
N ALA A 169 -11.90 -14.87 15.14
CA ALA A 169 -11.72 -16.30 15.29
C ALA A 169 -13.03 -17.07 15.11
N LEU A 170 -12.93 -18.29 14.58
CA LEU A 170 -14.00 -19.27 14.53
C LEU A 170 -13.76 -20.33 15.60
N ARG A 171 -14.69 -20.48 16.53
CA ARG A 171 -14.73 -21.62 17.45
C ARG A 171 -15.32 -22.80 16.72
N GLN A 172 -14.63 -23.91 16.71
CA GLN A 172 -15.06 -25.14 16.04
C GLN A 172 -15.78 -26.10 17.01
N PRO A 173 -16.65 -27.00 16.49
CA PRO A 173 -17.30 -28.02 17.33
C PRO A 173 -16.33 -28.88 18.14
N THR A 174 -15.08 -29.01 17.68
CA THR A 174 -14.01 -29.75 18.39
C THR A 174 -13.41 -28.99 19.57
N ASN A 175 -13.99 -27.83 19.94
CA ASN A 175 -13.49 -26.90 20.94
C ASN A 175 -12.14 -26.25 20.58
N ALA A 176 -11.72 -26.30 19.30
CA ALA A 176 -10.51 -25.68 18.78
C ALA A 176 -10.80 -24.26 18.27
N TRP A 177 -9.78 -23.43 18.28
CA TRP A 177 -9.81 -22.10 17.67
C TRP A 177 -9.18 -22.10 16.29
N ASN A 178 -9.87 -21.51 15.32
CA ASN A 178 -9.32 -21.16 14.03
C ASN A 178 -9.31 -19.64 13.91
N VAL A 179 -8.15 -19.03 14.10
CA VAL A 179 -8.00 -17.58 13.94
C VAL A 179 -7.97 -17.23 12.45
N LEU A 180 -9.01 -16.55 11.99
CA LEU A 180 -9.21 -16.20 10.58
C LEU A 180 -8.45 -14.95 10.19
N HIS A 181 -8.47 -13.94 11.06
CA HIS A 181 -7.79 -12.67 10.86
C HIS A 181 -7.23 -12.13 12.17
N LYS A 182 -6.10 -11.42 12.05
CA LYS A 182 -5.43 -10.72 13.13
C LYS A 182 -5.15 -9.27 12.72
N SER A 183 -5.22 -8.37 13.67
CA SER A 183 -4.87 -6.96 13.50
C SER A 183 -4.30 -6.41 14.79
N ALA A 184 -3.64 -5.28 14.70
CA ALA A 184 -3.23 -4.47 15.84
C ALA A 184 -4.13 -3.23 15.94
N TYR A 185 -4.34 -2.74 17.14
CA TYR A 185 -4.95 -1.45 17.39
C TYR A 185 -3.86 -0.41 17.71
N LYS A 186 -4.15 0.86 17.53
CA LYS A 186 -3.18 1.96 17.71
C LYS A 186 -2.71 2.15 19.17
N GLU A 187 -3.47 1.67 20.15
CA GLU A 187 -3.12 1.72 21.57
C GLU A 187 -3.53 0.42 22.28
N ASN A 188 -2.92 0.12 23.42
CA ASN A 188 -3.40 -0.90 24.33
C ASN A 188 -4.68 -0.46 25.00
N ILE A 189 -5.55 -1.40 25.36
CA ILE A 189 -6.79 -1.07 26.06
C ILE A 189 -6.43 -0.51 27.45
N ASP A 190 -6.72 0.76 27.64
CA ASP A 190 -6.46 1.51 28.87
C ASP A 190 -7.60 1.25 29.86
N PRO A 191 -7.31 0.76 31.10
CA PRO A 191 -8.34 0.46 32.09
C PRO A 191 -9.12 1.68 32.59
N THR A 192 -8.64 2.88 32.30
CA THR A 192 -9.29 4.14 32.72
C THR A 192 -10.25 4.69 31.64
N LYS A 193 -10.31 4.04 30.45
CA LYS A 193 -11.11 4.50 29.33
C LYS A 193 -12.25 3.53 29.01
N THR A 194 -13.34 4.06 28.50
CA THR A 194 -14.40 3.29 27.84
C THR A 194 -14.13 3.29 26.32
N TYR A 195 -14.29 2.14 25.70
CA TYR A 195 -14.13 1.91 24.27
C TYR A 195 -15.44 1.44 23.66
N LYS A 196 -15.65 1.73 22.38
CA LYS A 196 -16.76 1.22 21.61
C LYS A 196 -16.27 0.16 20.63
N ALA A 197 -16.71 -1.08 20.80
CA ALA A 197 -16.51 -2.14 19.82
C ALA A 197 -17.75 -2.27 18.92
N THR A 198 -17.56 -2.30 17.60
CA THR A 198 -18.65 -2.49 16.66
C THR A 198 -18.39 -3.69 15.77
N VAL A 199 -19.41 -4.53 15.57
CA VAL A 199 -19.44 -5.62 14.59
C VAL A 199 -20.58 -5.38 13.62
N ILE A 200 -20.31 -5.25 12.34
CA ILE A 200 -21.33 -5.15 11.28
C ILE A 200 -21.28 -6.42 10.45
N VAL A 201 -22.44 -7.08 10.32
CA VAL A 201 -22.58 -8.34 9.57
C VAL A 201 -23.66 -8.17 8.51
N HIS A 202 -23.31 -8.45 7.25
CA HIS A 202 -24.28 -8.52 6.15
C HIS A 202 -23.90 -9.66 5.20
N GLY A 203 -24.77 -10.65 5.06
CA GLY A 203 -24.44 -11.87 4.31
C GLY A 203 -23.19 -12.56 4.88
N LYS A 204 -22.20 -12.78 4.05
CA LYS A 204 -20.87 -13.29 4.50
C LYS A 204 -19.88 -12.19 4.87
N ARG A 205 -20.18 -10.92 4.59
CA ARG A 205 -19.30 -9.81 4.88
C ARG A 205 -19.38 -9.40 6.33
N VAL A 206 -18.24 -9.07 6.91
CA VAL A 206 -18.15 -8.58 8.29
C VAL A 206 -17.09 -7.51 8.41
N ARG A 207 -17.41 -6.45 9.15
CA ARG A 207 -16.52 -5.37 9.54
C ARG A 207 -16.47 -5.23 11.05
N HIS A 208 -15.28 -4.98 11.59
CA HIS A 208 -15.08 -4.74 13.00
C HIS A 208 -14.43 -3.38 13.21
N TYR A 209 -14.88 -2.67 14.23
CA TYR A 209 -14.38 -1.33 14.54
C TYR A 209 -14.07 -1.23 16.04
N ILE A 210 -13.13 -0.35 16.38
CA ILE A 210 -12.92 0.15 17.75
C ILE A 210 -12.94 1.67 17.68
N ASN A 211 -13.81 2.32 18.46
CA ASN A 211 -14.01 3.77 18.46
C ASN A 211 -14.22 4.33 17.04
N ASP A 212 -15.09 3.66 16.25
CA ASP A 212 -15.42 3.96 14.87
C ASP A 212 -14.23 3.87 13.88
N GLU A 213 -13.09 3.35 14.32
CA GLU A 213 -11.94 3.02 13.46
C GLU A 213 -12.07 1.59 12.95
N LEU A 214 -12.08 1.41 11.61
CA LEU A 214 -12.16 0.09 10.98
C LEU A 214 -10.86 -0.69 11.26
N VAL A 215 -10.96 -1.82 11.95
CA VAL A 215 -9.81 -2.64 12.34
C VAL A 215 -9.74 -3.99 11.63
N LEU A 216 -10.89 -4.55 11.21
CA LEU A 216 -10.95 -5.78 10.43
C LEU A 216 -12.09 -5.68 9.40
N ASP A 217 -11.82 -6.04 8.16
CA ASP A 217 -12.81 -6.12 7.07
C ASP A 217 -12.57 -7.39 6.26
N THR A 218 -13.55 -8.31 6.26
CA THR A 218 -13.35 -9.63 5.65
C THR A 218 -14.66 -10.32 5.28
N SER A 219 -14.53 -11.49 4.65
CA SER A 219 -15.64 -12.42 4.40
C SER A 219 -15.48 -13.67 5.27
N LEU A 220 -16.59 -14.08 5.87
CA LEU A 220 -16.64 -15.29 6.69
C LEU A 220 -16.56 -16.55 5.79
N PRO A 221 -15.72 -17.53 6.12
CA PRO A 221 -15.51 -18.72 5.28
C PRO A 221 -16.67 -19.72 5.33
N TYR A 222 -17.44 -19.74 6.43
CA TYR A 222 -18.55 -20.65 6.64
C TYR A 222 -19.89 -19.95 6.43
N SER A 223 -20.88 -20.69 5.95
CA SER A 223 -22.26 -20.23 5.77
C SER A 223 -23.08 -20.33 7.05
N LEU A 224 -22.61 -19.77 8.15
CA LEU A 224 -23.47 -19.50 9.28
C LEU A 224 -24.24 -18.21 8.95
N ASP A 225 -25.43 -18.34 8.38
CA ASP A 225 -26.19 -17.20 7.89
C ASP A 225 -26.91 -16.45 9.01
N GLN A 226 -27.10 -17.12 10.15
CA GLN A 226 -27.76 -16.62 11.37
C GLN A 226 -27.16 -17.33 12.58
N GLY A 227 -27.54 -16.93 13.79
CA GLY A 227 -27.08 -17.59 15.02
C GLY A 227 -27.08 -16.65 16.19
N GLY A 228 -26.84 -17.21 17.38
CA GLY A 228 -26.82 -16.48 18.64
C GLY A 228 -25.78 -15.39 18.74
N ILE A 229 -26.08 -14.40 19.56
CA ILE A 229 -25.20 -13.26 19.89
C ILE A 229 -24.91 -13.30 21.38
N GLY A 230 -23.70 -12.96 21.76
CA GLY A 230 -23.29 -12.93 23.17
C GLY A 230 -21.99 -12.18 23.40
N LEU A 231 -21.58 -12.14 24.66
CA LEU A 231 -20.35 -11.51 25.12
C LEU A 231 -19.52 -12.54 25.90
N SER A 232 -18.19 -12.42 25.84
CA SER A 232 -17.32 -13.27 26.65
C SER A 232 -16.02 -12.59 27.04
N THR A 233 -15.39 -13.14 28.08
CA THR A 233 -14.06 -12.70 28.53
C THR A 233 -13.26 -13.87 29.08
N ALA A 234 -11.94 -13.74 29.12
CA ALA A 234 -11.05 -14.68 29.78
C ALA A 234 -9.88 -13.93 30.42
N GLY A 235 -9.66 -14.19 31.71
CA GLY A 235 -8.55 -13.62 32.49
C GLY A 235 -8.66 -12.11 32.73
N LEU A 236 -9.86 -11.52 32.61
CA LEU A 236 -10.08 -10.11 32.92
C LEU A 236 -11.51 -9.82 33.41
N LEU A 237 -11.70 -8.67 34.04
CA LEU A 237 -12.99 -8.11 34.43
C LEU A 237 -13.39 -7.08 33.36
N MET A 238 -14.42 -7.40 32.58
CA MET A 238 -15.01 -6.52 31.58
C MET A 238 -16.28 -5.89 32.09
N ARG A 239 -16.38 -4.56 32.06
CA ARG A 239 -17.60 -3.79 32.29
C ARG A 239 -18.18 -3.42 30.93
N VAL A 240 -19.48 -3.62 30.77
CA VAL A 240 -20.23 -3.23 29.55
C VAL A 240 -21.27 -2.18 29.98
N GLU A 241 -21.19 -1.00 29.40
CA GLU A 241 -22.02 0.15 29.73
C GLU A 241 -23.24 0.25 28.80
N GLN A 242 -23.07 -0.13 27.52
CA GLN A 242 -24.15 -0.20 26.53
C GLN A 242 -23.96 -1.38 25.59
N LEU A 243 -25.06 -2.01 25.23
CA LEU A 243 -25.13 -2.99 24.17
C LEU A 243 -26.31 -2.68 23.26
N LYS A 244 -26.03 -2.39 21.99
CA LYS A 244 -27.04 -2.04 21.01
C LYS A 244 -26.95 -2.96 19.78
N ILE A 245 -28.11 -3.43 19.30
CA ILE A 245 -28.23 -4.23 18.09
C ILE A 245 -29.24 -3.59 17.17
N THR A 246 -28.83 -3.29 15.94
CA THR A 246 -29.69 -2.71 14.90
C THR A 246 -29.65 -3.51 13.63
N GLU A 247 -30.68 -3.40 12.83
CA GLU A 247 -30.68 -3.95 11.48
C GLU A 247 -29.59 -3.33 10.60
N GLN A 248 -28.95 -4.14 9.77
CA GLN A 248 -28.03 -3.68 8.72
C GLN A 248 -28.72 -3.81 7.37
N LEU A 249 -29.28 -2.71 6.88
CA LEU A 249 -30.02 -2.68 5.61
C LEU A 249 -29.11 -2.80 4.39
N ASP A 250 -28.01 -2.04 4.41
CA ASP A 250 -27.11 -1.97 3.27
C ASP A 250 -26.12 -3.13 3.24
N ALA A 251 -25.95 -3.72 2.07
CA ALA A 251 -24.94 -4.74 1.86
C ALA A 251 -23.54 -4.15 2.06
N LEU A 252 -22.68 -4.89 2.79
CA LEU A 252 -21.28 -4.57 2.86
C LEU A 252 -20.57 -4.94 1.55
N PRO A 253 -19.72 -4.05 1.01
CA PRO A 253 -19.03 -4.33 -0.25
C PRO A 253 -18.11 -5.54 -0.12
N GLU A 254 -17.85 -6.23 -1.23
CA GLU A 254 -16.80 -7.24 -1.28
C GLU A 254 -15.43 -6.57 -1.17
N SER A 255 -14.80 -6.65 -0.01
CA SER A 255 -13.54 -5.97 0.29
C SER A 255 -12.31 -6.88 0.25
N ASN A 256 -12.44 -8.12 -0.18
CA ASN A 256 -11.33 -9.08 -0.23
C ASN A 256 -10.58 -9.09 -1.56
N LYS A 257 -10.92 -8.20 -2.49
CA LYS A 257 -10.34 -8.09 -3.82
C LYS A 257 -9.98 -6.63 -4.12
N VAL A 258 -9.03 -6.44 -5.02
CA VAL A 258 -8.77 -5.16 -5.67
C VAL A 258 -9.47 -5.12 -7.04
N THR A 259 -9.58 -3.93 -7.63
CA THR A 259 -10.07 -3.74 -9.00
C THR A 259 -9.18 -4.53 -9.97
N ASP A 260 -9.80 -5.30 -10.84
CA ASP A 260 -9.09 -6.04 -11.89
C ASP A 260 -8.69 -5.08 -13.02
N ILE A 261 -7.42 -4.67 -13.03
CA ILE A 261 -6.86 -3.76 -14.04
C ILE A 261 -6.31 -4.52 -15.25
N ILE A 262 -6.11 -3.80 -16.35
CA ILE A 262 -5.55 -4.39 -17.56
C ILE A 262 -4.04 -4.64 -17.36
N ASP A 263 -3.61 -5.90 -17.47
CA ASP A 263 -2.20 -6.26 -17.56
C ASP A 263 -1.72 -6.18 -19.01
N HIS A 264 -0.88 -5.19 -19.29
CA HIS A 264 -0.32 -4.96 -20.63
C HIS A 264 0.87 -5.85 -20.96
N ARG A 265 1.37 -6.67 -20.04
CA ARG A 265 2.51 -7.59 -20.21
C ARG A 265 3.72 -6.95 -20.91
N LEU A 266 4.14 -5.82 -20.38
CA LEU A 266 5.24 -5.05 -20.95
C LEU A 266 6.58 -5.77 -20.80
N PRO A 267 7.53 -5.55 -21.74
CA PRO A 267 8.90 -6.05 -21.62
C PRO A 267 9.71 -5.35 -20.52
N VAL A 268 9.25 -4.20 -20.05
CA VAL A 268 9.86 -3.44 -18.97
C VAL A 268 9.51 -4.08 -17.62
N SER A 269 10.52 -4.37 -16.83
CA SER A 269 10.35 -4.91 -15.47
C SER A 269 9.87 -3.82 -14.53
N MET A 270 8.81 -4.08 -13.76
CA MET A 270 8.16 -3.10 -12.89
C MET A 270 7.95 -1.76 -13.61
N ALA A 271 7.27 -1.82 -14.74
CA ALA A 271 6.96 -0.65 -15.56
C ALA A 271 6.23 0.43 -14.74
N PRO A 272 6.51 1.73 -14.96
CA PRO A 272 5.78 2.80 -14.28
C PRO A 272 4.29 2.72 -14.61
N THR A 273 3.45 2.98 -13.60
CA THR A 273 2.00 3.09 -13.80
C THR A 273 1.67 4.33 -14.63
N LEU A 274 0.66 4.23 -15.49
CA LEU A 274 0.21 5.36 -16.31
C LEU A 274 -1.11 5.91 -15.77
N ALA A 275 -1.13 7.20 -15.50
CA ALA A 275 -2.32 7.92 -15.07
C ALA A 275 -2.69 8.97 -16.12
N GLN A 276 -3.99 9.10 -16.43
CA GLN A 276 -4.51 10.07 -17.37
C GLN A 276 -5.52 10.99 -16.66
N PRO A 277 -5.44 12.31 -16.82
CA PRO A 277 -6.56 13.18 -16.46
C PRO A 277 -7.84 12.75 -17.17
N ALA A 278 -8.98 12.80 -16.48
CA ALA A 278 -10.26 12.48 -17.10
C ALA A 278 -10.46 13.30 -18.38
N PRO A 279 -10.70 12.65 -19.53
CA PRO A 279 -10.74 13.36 -20.81
C PRO A 279 -11.91 14.34 -20.85
N LEU A 280 -11.75 15.42 -21.61
CA LEU A 280 -12.80 16.43 -21.80
C LEU A 280 -13.92 15.90 -22.70
N THR A 281 -13.58 15.05 -23.64
CA THR A 281 -14.48 14.38 -24.58
C THR A 281 -13.98 12.97 -24.88
N GLY A 282 -14.90 12.07 -25.16
CA GLY A 282 -14.57 10.67 -25.50
C GLY A 282 -14.15 9.85 -24.28
N ASN A 283 -13.57 8.68 -24.54
CA ASN A 283 -13.11 7.73 -23.54
C ASN A 283 -11.64 7.96 -23.18
N ALA A 284 -11.28 7.61 -21.97
CA ALA A 284 -9.88 7.52 -21.55
C ALA A 284 -9.16 6.42 -22.34
N SER A 285 -7.84 6.55 -22.50
CA SER A 285 -7.03 5.52 -23.14
C SER A 285 -7.08 4.23 -22.34
N VAL A 286 -7.21 3.11 -23.04
CA VAL A 286 -7.11 1.76 -22.45
C VAL A 286 -5.73 1.47 -21.83
N ASN A 287 -4.72 2.28 -22.17
CA ASN A 287 -3.37 2.17 -21.63
C ASN A 287 -3.19 2.95 -20.31
N ALA A 288 -4.18 3.72 -19.88
CA ALA A 288 -4.16 4.37 -18.57
C ALA A 288 -4.68 3.43 -17.49
N THR A 289 -3.84 3.12 -16.52
CA THR A 289 -4.23 2.35 -15.33
C THR A 289 -5.06 3.20 -14.38
N HIS A 290 -4.72 4.49 -14.25
CA HIS A 290 -5.43 5.43 -13.39
C HIS A 290 -6.11 6.53 -14.21
N ILE A 291 -7.32 6.91 -13.77
CA ILE A 291 -7.99 8.11 -14.27
C ILE A 291 -8.06 9.15 -13.15
N ALA A 292 -7.50 10.32 -13.43
CA ALA A 292 -7.46 11.41 -12.47
C ALA A 292 -8.68 12.31 -12.62
N TYR A 293 -9.48 12.40 -11.55
CA TYR A 293 -10.65 13.26 -11.44
C TYR A 293 -10.42 14.32 -10.36
N GLN A 294 -11.08 15.45 -10.48
CA GLN A 294 -11.32 16.33 -9.36
C GLN A 294 -12.60 15.85 -8.64
N LEU A 295 -12.66 16.00 -7.35
CA LEU A 295 -13.82 15.61 -6.54
C LEU A 295 -14.43 16.86 -5.92
N ASP A 296 -15.73 17.08 -6.12
CA ASP A 296 -16.48 18.14 -5.44
C ASP A 296 -17.08 17.65 -4.10
N GLU A 297 -17.75 18.57 -3.39
CA GLU A 297 -18.36 18.26 -2.08
C GLU A 297 -19.59 17.35 -2.18
N GLN A 298 -20.21 17.24 -3.34
CA GLN A 298 -21.30 16.33 -3.63
C GLN A 298 -20.82 14.97 -4.13
N LEU A 299 -19.50 14.72 -4.08
CA LEU A 299 -18.84 13.53 -4.58
C LEU A 299 -19.04 13.28 -6.08
N ASN A 300 -19.21 14.35 -6.88
CA ASN A 300 -19.15 14.22 -8.32
C ASN A 300 -17.69 14.13 -8.79
N LEU A 301 -17.43 13.22 -9.70
CA LEU A 301 -16.17 13.11 -10.42
C LEU A 301 -16.18 14.12 -11.58
N LEU A 302 -15.23 15.04 -11.55
CA LEU A 302 -15.11 16.12 -12.51
C LEU A 302 -13.86 15.93 -13.38
N ASN A 303 -13.94 16.34 -14.66
CA ASN A 303 -12.77 16.42 -15.53
C ASN A 303 -11.92 17.66 -15.24
N ALA A 304 -10.86 17.87 -16.01
CA ALA A 304 -9.93 19.00 -15.83
C ALA A 304 -10.59 20.40 -16.00
N ASN A 305 -11.74 20.49 -16.68
CA ASN A 305 -12.53 21.70 -16.86
C ASN A 305 -13.65 21.87 -15.81
N ASN A 306 -13.63 21.10 -14.73
CA ASN A 306 -14.66 21.04 -13.69
C ASN A 306 -16.06 20.62 -14.20
N GLN A 307 -16.14 19.93 -15.33
CA GLN A 307 -17.40 19.37 -15.81
C GLN A 307 -17.63 18.01 -15.17
N LYS A 308 -18.86 17.77 -14.73
CA LYS A 308 -19.28 16.50 -14.15
C LYS A 308 -19.17 15.38 -15.18
N VAL A 309 -18.46 14.32 -14.84
CA VAL A 309 -18.37 13.08 -15.62
C VAL A 309 -19.41 12.08 -15.12
N MET A 310 -19.44 11.84 -13.82
CA MET A 310 -20.40 10.95 -13.14
C MET A 310 -20.38 11.21 -11.63
N HIS A 311 -21.27 10.60 -10.90
CA HIS A 311 -21.18 10.58 -9.44
C HIS A 311 -20.28 9.43 -8.96
N LEU A 312 -19.59 9.60 -7.82
CA LEU A 312 -18.65 8.58 -7.29
C LEU A 312 -19.35 7.24 -7.00
N ARG A 313 -20.63 7.23 -6.58
CA ARG A 313 -21.41 6.00 -6.39
C ARG A 313 -21.59 5.23 -7.69
N ASP A 314 -21.82 5.90 -8.80
CA ASP A 314 -21.99 5.27 -10.12
C ASP A 314 -20.69 4.62 -10.55
N TYR A 315 -19.54 5.30 -10.32
CA TYR A 315 -18.21 4.74 -10.54
C TYR A 315 -17.97 3.49 -9.68
N LEU A 316 -18.38 3.51 -8.41
CA LEU A 316 -18.21 2.39 -7.48
C LEU A 316 -19.09 1.19 -7.86
N ASN A 317 -20.29 1.44 -8.37
CA ASN A 317 -21.25 0.42 -8.79
C ASN A 317 -20.93 -0.19 -10.18
N ASP A 318 -20.03 0.41 -10.95
CA ASP A 318 -19.61 -0.16 -12.24
C ASP A 318 -18.72 -1.39 -12.01
N SER A 319 -19.31 -2.56 -12.18
CA SER A 319 -18.60 -3.84 -12.07
C SER A 319 -17.62 -4.11 -13.21
N ASN A 320 -17.70 -3.36 -14.31
CA ASN A 320 -16.84 -3.51 -15.49
C ASN A 320 -15.65 -2.58 -15.49
N ARG A 321 -15.52 -1.73 -14.47
CA ARG A 321 -14.39 -0.81 -14.39
C ARG A 321 -13.05 -1.57 -14.37
N ARG A 322 -12.09 -1.07 -15.14
CA ARG A 322 -10.74 -1.63 -15.28
C ARG A 322 -9.65 -0.59 -14.95
N THR A 323 -10.06 0.54 -14.39
CA THR A 323 -9.17 1.65 -14.02
C THR A 323 -9.28 1.96 -12.54
N LEU A 324 -8.23 2.55 -12.00
CA LEU A 324 -8.14 3.01 -10.62
C LEU A 324 -8.42 4.51 -10.57
N PRO A 325 -9.18 5.00 -9.58
CA PRO A 325 -9.43 6.42 -9.45
C PRO A 325 -8.28 7.12 -8.73
N LEU A 326 -7.86 8.24 -9.29
CA LEU A 326 -6.94 9.20 -8.70
C LEU A 326 -7.75 10.47 -8.41
N LEU A 327 -8.16 10.70 -7.15
CA LEU A 327 -9.18 11.68 -6.77
C LEU A 327 -8.56 12.89 -6.08
N THR A 328 -8.63 14.07 -6.72
CA THR A 328 -8.16 15.31 -6.12
C THR A 328 -9.17 15.83 -5.09
N VAL A 329 -8.74 15.93 -3.83
CA VAL A 329 -9.50 16.48 -2.70
C VAL A 329 -8.99 17.89 -2.39
N LYS A 330 -9.91 18.85 -2.18
CA LYS A 330 -9.59 20.26 -2.02
C LYS A 330 -9.98 20.84 -0.65
N ASN A 331 -10.86 20.17 0.10
CA ASN A 331 -11.36 20.66 1.38
C ASN A 331 -11.84 19.54 2.31
N GLU A 332 -12.12 19.90 3.57
CA GLU A 332 -12.52 18.95 4.61
C GLU A 332 -13.96 18.45 4.48
N ASN A 333 -14.86 19.23 3.86
CA ASN A 333 -16.24 18.78 3.63
C ASN A 333 -16.27 17.54 2.77
N THR A 334 -15.44 17.52 1.71
CA THR A 334 -15.28 16.33 0.85
C THR A 334 -14.82 15.11 1.67
N ILE A 335 -13.92 15.29 2.67
CA ILE A 335 -13.46 14.18 3.53
C ILE A 335 -14.62 13.64 4.36
N THR A 336 -15.45 14.51 4.92
CA THR A 336 -16.63 14.12 5.69
C THR A 336 -17.60 13.27 4.86
N GLN A 337 -17.88 13.70 3.62
CA GLN A 337 -18.71 12.92 2.69
C GLN A 337 -18.09 11.58 2.28
N LEU A 338 -16.78 11.55 2.06
CA LEU A 338 -16.06 10.31 1.76
C LEU A 338 -16.09 9.33 2.96
N LYS A 339 -15.94 9.84 4.19
CA LYS A 339 -16.07 9.02 5.39
C LYS A 339 -17.46 8.41 5.51
N ALA A 340 -18.52 9.20 5.27
CA ALA A 340 -19.87 8.70 5.24
C ALA A 340 -20.07 7.63 4.15
N LEU A 341 -19.55 7.88 2.94
CA LEU A 341 -19.61 6.92 1.83
C LEU A 341 -18.88 5.61 2.16
N SER A 342 -17.75 5.69 2.86
CA SER A 342 -16.93 4.51 3.19
C SER A 342 -17.62 3.51 4.12
N THR A 343 -18.72 3.91 4.76
CA THR A 343 -19.55 3.01 5.56
C THR A 343 -20.15 1.90 4.68
N ASN A 344 -20.55 2.23 3.45
CA ASN A 344 -21.22 1.32 2.54
C ASN A 344 -20.34 0.91 1.32
N TYR A 345 -19.22 1.60 1.08
CA TYR A 345 -18.36 1.35 -0.07
C TYR A 345 -16.89 1.16 0.36
N ASP A 346 -16.22 0.24 -0.32
CA ASP A 346 -14.79 0.00 -0.11
C ASP A 346 -13.95 0.98 -0.94
N LEU A 347 -13.20 1.85 -0.25
CA LEU A 347 -12.33 2.84 -0.85
C LEU A 347 -10.83 2.45 -0.78
N THR A 348 -10.50 1.21 -0.43
CA THR A 348 -9.11 0.75 -0.26
C THR A 348 -8.29 0.88 -1.53
N ASP A 349 -8.89 0.64 -2.69
CA ASP A 349 -8.19 0.70 -3.98
C ASP A 349 -8.15 2.12 -4.59
N PHE A 350 -8.44 3.13 -3.78
CA PHE A 350 -8.47 4.54 -4.20
C PHE A 350 -7.19 5.27 -3.80
N THR A 351 -6.81 6.24 -4.63
CA THR A 351 -5.71 7.16 -4.34
C THR A 351 -6.25 8.59 -4.30
N PHE A 352 -6.18 9.21 -3.13
CA PHE A 352 -6.56 10.62 -2.95
C PHE A 352 -5.36 11.53 -3.15
N VAL A 353 -5.55 12.63 -3.86
CA VAL A 353 -4.51 13.56 -4.26
C VAL A 353 -4.79 14.95 -3.70
N SER A 354 -3.80 15.63 -3.20
CA SER A 354 -3.85 17.07 -2.88
C SER A 354 -2.44 17.67 -2.92
N ASP A 355 -2.35 18.98 -3.14
CA ASP A 355 -1.14 19.79 -2.95
C ASP A 355 -0.95 20.24 -1.48
N GLN A 356 -1.93 19.93 -0.61
CA GLN A 356 -1.93 20.27 0.80
C GLN A 356 -1.63 19.02 1.65
N ALA A 357 -0.44 18.98 2.23
CA ALA A 357 0.01 17.84 3.06
C ALA A 357 -0.92 17.59 4.26
N ASP A 358 -1.36 18.64 4.94
CA ASP A 358 -2.25 18.52 6.11
C ASP A 358 -3.63 17.98 5.73
N LEU A 359 -4.16 18.37 4.56
CA LEU A 359 -5.43 17.84 4.07
C LEU A 359 -5.33 16.34 3.77
N LEU A 360 -4.23 15.91 3.13
CA LEU A 360 -3.98 14.48 2.89
C LEU A 360 -3.85 13.68 4.20
N ARG A 361 -3.19 14.27 5.20
CA ARG A 361 -3.12 13.65 6.54
C ARG A 361 -4.53 13.44 7.12
N LYS A 362 -5.42 14.44 6.99
CA LYS A 362 -6.83 14.32 7.42
C LYS A 362 -7.57 13.24 6.63
N VAL A 363 -7.37 13.16 5.30
CA VAL A 363 -7.92 12.07 4.47
C VAL A 363 -7.48 10.70 5.03
N ARG A 364 -6.18 10.52 5.30
CA ARG A 364 -5.64 9.26 5.80
C ARG A 364 -6.17 8.89 7.19
N LEU A 365 -6.35 9.87 8.07
CA LEU A 365 -6.93 9.63 9.40
C LEU A 365 -8.42 9.27 9.32
N ALA A 366 -9.16 9.82 8.36
CA ALA A 366 -10.56 9.50 8.12
C ALA A 366 -10.77 8.17 7.36
N LEU A 367 -9.85 7.83 6.46
CA LEU A 367 -9.89 6.68 5.54
C LEU A 367 -8.56 5.92 5.58
N PRO A 368 -8.24 5.22 6.68
CA PRO A 368 -6.91 4.61 6.89
C PRO A 368 -6.58 3.49 5.90
N SER A 369 -7.56 2.89 5.26
CA SER A 369 -7.37 1.86 4.25
C SER A 369 -7.09 2.39 2.83
N SER A 370 -7.19 3.71 2.57
CA SER A 370 -6.96 4.31 1.25
C SER A 370 -5.50 4.73 1.05
N ARG A 371 -5.11 5.05 -0.18
CA ARG A 371 -3.80 5.64 -0.51
C ARG A 371 -3.92 7.15 -0.69
N THR A 372 -2.79 7.85 -0.52
CA THR A 372 -2.67 9.27 -0.83
C THR A 372 -1.43 9.56 -1.65
N ALA A 373 -1.48 10.63 -2.44
CA ALA A 373 -0.37 11.15 -3.23
C ALA A 373 -0.27 12.67 -3.03
N LEU A 374 0.90 13.14 -2.65
CA LEU A 374 1.18 14.59 -2.52
C LEU A 374 1.52 15.17 -3.89
N ASP A 375 0.78 16.19 -4.31
CA ASP A 375 0.90 16.77 -5.65
C ASP A 375 1.77 18.03 -5.67
N TYR A 376 2.97 17.91 -6.20
CA TYR A 376 3.86 19.03 -6.52
C TYR A 376 3.84 19.43 -8.00
N SER A 377 2.95 18.87 -8.83
CA SER A 377 2.95 19.08 -10.29
C SER A 377 2.93 20.55 -10.72
N ARG A 378 2.36 21.43 -9.90
CA ARG A 378 2.29 22.87 -10.13
C ARG A 378 3.31 23.70 -9.35
N HIS A 379 4.17 23.05 -8.55
CA HIS A 379 5.13 23.74 -7.71
C HIS A 379 6.37 24.15 -8.51
N THR A 380 6.71 25.43 -8.51
CA THR A 380 7.82 25.99 -9.31
C THR A 380 9.05 26.36 -8.49
N GLY A 381 8.93 26.45 -7.17
CA GLY A 381 9.99 26.97 -6.29
C GLY A 381 11.02 25.96 -5.79
N LEU A 382 10.79 24.64 -6.03
CA LEU A 382 11.72 23.60 -5.60
C LEU A 382 12.81 23.36 -6.66
N THR A 383 14.01 23.01 -6.18
CA THR A 383 15.18 22.75 -7.00
C THR A 383 15.67 21.31 -6.84
N HIS A 384 16.79 20.95 -7.47
CA HIS A 384 17.45 19.66 -7.30
C HIS A 384 18.34 19.60 -6.06
N SER A 385 18.28 20.60 -5.16
CA SER A 385 19.12 20.65 -3.98
C SER A 385 18.79 19.51 -2.99
N ARG A 386 19.79 19.05 -2.24
CA ARG A 386 19.59 18.08 -1.16
C ARG A 386 18.47 18.52 -0.22
N LYS A 387 18.46 19.80 0.17
CA LYS A 387 17.45 20.39 1.05
C LYS A 387 16.03 20.23 0.50
N ASP A 388 15.82 20.54 -0.78
CA ASP A 388 14.49 20.47 -1.40
C ASP A 388 14.03 19.00 -1.54
N ILE A 389 14.95 18.08 -1.87
CA ILE A 389 14.62 16.64 -1.93
C ILE A 389 14.20 16.12 -0.56
N VAL A 390 14.94 16.48 0.50
CA VAL A 390 14.58 16.11 1.89
C VAL A 390 13.24 16.71 2.27
N GLN A 391 12.98 17.96 1.90
CA GLN A 391 11.69 18.61 2.16
C GLN A 391 10.52 17.89 1.45
N ILE A 392 10.72 17.48 0.19
CA ILE A 392 9.71 16.70 -0.55
C ILE A 392 9.44 15.38 0.18
N ALA A 393 10.49 14.64 0.56
CA ALA A 393 10.36 13.38 1.29
C ALA A 393 9.66 13.59 2.65
N HIS A 394 10.09 14.60 3.42
CA HIS A 394 9.49 14.96 4.70
C HIS A 394 7.99 15.27 4.58
N ASN A 395 7.61 16.15 3.67
CA ASN A 395 6.21 16.54 3.49
C ASN A 395 5.34 15.37 3.01
N THR A 396 5.89 14.52 2.11
CA THR A 396 5.20 13.32 1.64
C THR A 396 4.93 12.37 2.81
N ASN A 397 5.92 12.09 3.64
CA ASN A 397 5.73 11.23 4.82
C ASN A 397 4.79 11.85 5.85
N SER A 398 4.95 13.16 6.15
CA SER A 398 4.11 13.87 7.12
C SER A 398 2.63 13.91 6.71
N SER A 399 2.35 13.89 5.41
CA SER A 399 0.99 13.74 4.87
C SER A 399 0.44 12.31 4.93
N LEU A 400 1.21 11.36 5.50
CA LEU A 400 0.93 9.91 5.49
C LEU A 400 0.81 9.34 4.06
N SER A 401 1.49 9.97 3.09
CA SER A 401 1.58 9.50 1.71
C SER A 401 2.89 8.75 1.46
N LYS A 402 2.90 7.92 0.42
CA LYS A 402 4.13 7.32 -0.12
C LYS A 402 4.40 7.78 -1.55
N ILE A 403 3.37 8.25 -2.24
CA ILE A 403 3.45 8.73 -3.62
C ILE A 403 3.60 10.25 -3.60
N VAL A 404 4.54 10.75 -4.41
CA VAL A 404 4.68 12.17 -4.73
C VAL A 404 4.61 12.39 -6.23
N ILE A 405 3.82 13.35 -6.70
CA ILE A 405 3.72 13.73 -8.11
C ILE A 405 4.62 14.93 -8.35
N LEU A 406 5.70 14.75 -9.09
CA LEU A 406 6.72 15.76 -9.35
C LEU A 406 6.42 16.57 -10.59
N PRO A 407 6.69 17.89 -10.62
CA PRO A 407 6.69 18.70 -11.83
C PRO A 407 7.84 18.25 -12.76
N SER A 408 7.68 18.42 -14.07
CA SER A 408 8.62 17.92 -15.08
C SER A 408 10.07 18.42 -14.88
N HIS A 409 10.28 19.62 -14.34
CA HIS A 409 11.64 20.15 -14.09
C HIS A 409 12.39 19.41 -12.99
N LEU A 410 11.68 18.79 -12.02
CA LEU A 410 12.26 17.96 -10.97
C LEU A 410 12.43 16.49 -11.38
N VAL A 411 11.91 16.06 -12.52
CA VAL A 411 12.04 14.69 -13.01
C VAL A 411 13.44 14.51 -13.60
N LYS A 412 14.40 14.31 -12.73
CA LYS A 412 15.80 14.00 -13.03
C LYS A 412 16.21 12.73 -12.30
N GLN A 413 17.11 11.93 -12.91
CA GLN A 413 17.53 10.66 -12.34
C GLN A 413 18.04 10.79 -10.90
N GLU A 414 18.81 11.84 -10.60
CA GLU A 414 19.36 12.11 -9.25
C GLU A 414 18.24 12.34 -8.22
N VAL A 415 17.24 13.17 -8.56
CA VAL A 415 16.11 13.48 -7.66
C VAL A 415 15.25 12.22 -7.46
N VAL A 416 14.90 11.54 -8.56
CA VAL A 416 14.08 10.33 -8.54
C VAL A 416 14.73 9.24 -7.71
N SER A 417 16.02 8.95 -7.96
CA SER A 417 16.74 7.90 -7.25
C SER A 417 16.95 8.24 -5.77
N HIS A 418 17.15 9.52 -5.41
CA HIS A 418 17.25 9.91 -4.01
C HIS A 418 15.94 9.71 -3.25
N LEU A 419 14.82 10.14 -3.84
CA LEU A 419 13.49 9.91 -3.25
C LEU A 419 13.20 8.41 -3.08
N GLN A 420 13.54 7.60 -4.08
CA GLN A 420 13.37 6.14 -4.02
C GLN A 420 14.21 5.49 -2.91
N ARG A 421 15.46 5.94 -2.70
CA ARG A 421 16.29 5.50 -1.55
C ARG A 421 15.65 5.83 -0.21
N LEU A 422 14.93 6.94 -0.14
CA LEU A 422 14.15 7.33 1.04
C LEU A 422 12.76 6.69 1.08
N LEU A 423 12.53 5.61 0.37
CA LEU A 423 11.25 4.88 0.32
C LEU A 423 10.05 5.74 -0.13
N ILE A 424 10.27 6.77 -0.93
CA ILE A 424 9.23 7.56 -1.58
C ILE A 424 9.02 7.02 -2.99
N THR A 425 7.79 7.11 -3.50
CA THR A 425 7.36 6.63 -4.81
C THR A 425 7.13 7.82 -5.75
N PRO A 426 8.17 8.32 -6.48
CA PRO A 426 8.03 9.48 -7.35
C PRO A 426 7.29 9.15 -8.64
N TRP A 427 6.26 9.93 -8.93
CA TRP A 427 5.54 9.97 -10.21
C TRP A 427 5.88 11.28 -10.94
N ALA A 428 5.98 11.22 -12.27
CA ALA A 428 6.18 12.40 -13.09
C ALA A 428 4.84 12.98 -13.57
N SER A 429 4.66 14.30 -13.49
CA SER A 429 3.59 14.98 -14.20
C SER A 429 4.14 15.60 -15.50
N THR A 430 3.55 15.26 -16.65
CA THR A 430 4.04 15.70 -17.96
C THR A 430 2.94 15.73 -19.03
N ASN A 431 3.06 16.68 -19.95
CA ASN A 431 2.21 16.76 -21.14
C ASN A 431 3.00 16.51 -22.44
N THR A 432 4.10 15.75 -22.35
CA THR A 432 4.90 15.45 -23.53
C THR A 432 4.12 14.63 -24.55
N THR A 433 4.29 14.97 -25.81
CA THR A 433 3.64 14.32 -26.97
C THR A 433 4.63 13.55 -27.83
N THR A 434 5.94 13.66 -27.55
CA THR A 434 6.97 13.04 -28.39
C THR A 434 7.58 11.80 -27.74
N PRO A 435 7.89 10.76 -28.53
CA PRO A 435 8.59 9.57 -28.02
C PRO A 435 9.94 9.89 -27.37
N VAL A 436 10.64 10.92 -27.84
CA VAL A 436 11.96 11.34 -27.31
C VAL A 436 11.80 11.88 -25.89
N SER A 437 10.87 12.79 -25.66
CA SER A 437 10.63 13.33 -24.33
C SER A 437 10.06 12.28 -23.39
N ALA A 438 9.25 11.35 -23.91
CA ALA A 438 8.79 10.19 -23.13
C ALA A 438 9.98 9.30 -22.72
N ALA A 439 10.92 9.05 -23.62
CA ALA A 439 12.14 8.30 -23.34
C ALA A 439 13.01 8.99 -22.27
N GLN A 440 13.14 10.32 -22.32
CA GLN A 440 13.86 11.08 -21.29
C GLN A 440 13.25 10.90 -19.91
N ILE A 441 11.91 10.87 -19.81
CA ILE A 441 11.21 10.64 -18.54
C ILE A 441 11.37 9.18 -18.09
N LEU A 442 11.13 8.21 -18.96
CA LEU A 442 11.26 6.79 -18.62
C LEU A 442 12.65 6.44 -18.10
N THR A 443 13.71 6.98 -18.72
CA THR A 443 15.10 6.72 -18.30
C THR A 443 15.50 7.38 -16.98
N THR A 444 14.64 8.23 -16.38
CA THR A 444 14.83 8.68 -14.98
C THR A 444 14.45 7.63 -13.95
N GLY A 445 13.66 6.62 -14.34
CA GLY A 445 13.25 5.53 -13.44
C GLY A 445 12.06 5.84 -12.53
N VAL A 446 11.20 6.80 -12.86
CA VAL A 446 9.98 7.12 -12.09
C VAL A 446 9.04 5.91 -11.95
N ASN A 447 8.29 5.86 -10.87
CA ASN A 447 7.37 4.77 -10.56
C ASN A 447 5.98 4.93 -11.21
N GLY A 448 5.64 6.16 -11.63
CA GLY A 448 4.38 6.46 -12.30
C GLY A 448 4.47 7.72 -13.13
N ILE A 449 3.53 7.90 -14.04
CA ILE A 449 3.49 9.02 -14.97
C ILE A 449 2.05 9.50 -15.12
N LEU A 450 1.78 10.73 -14.71
CA LEU A 450 0.52 11.44 -14.94
C LEU A 450 0.67 12.23 -16.25
N THR A 451 -0.10 11.87 -17.28
CA THR A 451 0.05 12.41 -18.64
C THR A 451 -1.27 12.39 -19.41
N THR A 452 -1.43 13.32 -20.33
CA THR A 452 -2.52 13.28 -21.33
C THR A 452 -2.23 12.33 -22.50
N GLN A 453 -1.03 11.74 -22.56
CA GLN A 453 -0.54 10.90 -23.68
C GLN A 453 -0.04 9.53 -23.19
N PRO A 454 -0.85 8.72 -22.49
CA PRO A 454 -0.41 7.41 -22.00
C PRO A 454 0.03 6.48 -23.13
N ASP A 455 -0.59 6.58 -24.31
CA ASP A 455 -0.27 5.74 -25.47
C ASP A 455 1.17 5.93 -25.96
N THR A 456 1.70 7.16 -25.89
CA THR A 456 3.09 7.45 -26.27
C THR A 456 4.07 6.68 -25.37
N PHE A 457 3.86 6.68 -24.07
CA PHE A 457 4.67 5.94 -23.11
C PHE A 457 4.51 4.44 -23.27
N GLN A 458 3.27 3.96 -23.41
CA GLN A 458 2.96 2.55 -23.57
C GLN A 458 3.63 1.97 -24.82
N ASN A 459 3.51 2.65 -25.98
CA ASN A 459 4.10 2.20 -27.23
C ASN A 459 5.63 2.19 -27.16
N LEU A 460 6.23 3.18 -26.51
CA LEU A 460 7.67 3.21 -26.31
C LEU A 460 8.13 2.03 -25.42
N MET A 461 7.46 1.79 -24.31
CA MET A 461 7.79 0.63 -23.45
C MET A 461 7.61 -0.71 -24.16
N LYS A 462 6.59 -0.85 -25.00
CA LYS A 462 6.40 -2.06 -25.86
C LYS A 462 7.54 -2.29 -26.83
N SER A 463 8.24 -1.22 -27.28
CA SER A 463 9.38 -1.33 -28.22
C SER A 463 10.72 -1.58 -27.53
N MET A 464 10.76 -1.59 -26.19
CA MET A 464 11.97 -1.90 -25.43
C MET A 464 12.29 -3.40 -25.41
N ALA A 465 13.52 -3.75 -25.08
CA ALA A 465 13.94 -5.15 -24.94
C ALA A 465 13.32 -5.82 -23.71
N PRO A 466 13.17 -7.15 -23.72
CA PRO A 466 12.73 -7.90 -22.55
C PRO A 466 13.60 -7.64 -21.33
N ASN A 467 12.96 -7.68 -20.13
CA ASN A 467 13.59 -7.44 -18.84
C ASN A 467 14.34 -6.09 -18.78
N THR A 468 13.79 -5.06 -19.43
CA THR A 468 14.36 -3.71 -19.33
C THR A 468 14.15 -3.17 -17.90
N LEU A 469 15.25 -2.79 -17.27
CA LEU A 469 15.26 -2.09 -15.99
C LEU A 469 15.37 -0.58 -16.24
N LEU A 470 14.32 0.18 -16.02
CA LEU A 470 14.33 1.66 -16.07
C LEU A 470 14.99 2.26 -14.82
N ARG A 471 15.02 1.49 -13.75
CA ARG A 471 15.77 1.76 -12.51
C ARG A 471 16.43 0.48 -12.03
N LYS A 472 17.58 0.58 -11.42
CA LYS A 472 18.21 -0.56 -10.78
C LYS A 472 17.51 -0.88 -9.44
N PRO A 473 17.35 -2.15 -9.03
CA PRO A 473 17.08 -2.50 -7.65
C PRO A 473 18.21 -2.01 -6.73
N LEU A 474 17.86 -1.49 -5.54
CA LEU A 474 18.84 -1.11 -4.55
C LEU A 474 19.35 -2.34 -3.80
N ILE A 475 20.66 -2.39 -3.52
CA ILE A 475 21.28 -3.47 -2.74
C ILE A 475 21.42 -3.00 -1.30
N THR A 476 20.76 -3.71 -0.39
CA THR A 476 20.84 -3.45 1.06
C THR A 476 21.66 -4.55 1.73
N GLY A 477 22.74 -4.17 2.39
CA GLY A 477 23.54 -5.08 3.20
C GLY A 477 22.81 -5.38 4.52
N HIS A 478 22.31 -6.62 4.68
CA HIS A 478 21.58 -7.09 5.86
C HIS A 478 22.52 -7.21 7.06
N ARG A 479 22.27 -6.49 8.14
CA ARG A 479 23.16 -6.37 9.31
C ARG A 479 24.61 -6.01 8.93
N GLY A 480 24.77 -5.20 7.86
CA GLY A 480 26.02 -4.96 7.16
C GLY A 480 26.27 -6.02 6.09
N ILE A 481 27.25 -6.89 6.29
CA ILE A 481 27.60 -7.98 5.37
C ILE A 481 28.08 -9.23 6.13
N PRO A 482 27.19 -10.01 6.74
CA PRO A 482 27.55 -11.18 7.59
C PRO A 482 28.40 -12.22 6.88
N ALA A 483 28.34 -12.28 5.54
CA ALA A 483 29.20 -13.17 4.75
C ALA A 483 30.70 -12.82 4.83
N LEU A 484 31.07 -11.60 5.18
CA LEU A 484 32.45 -11.11 5.19
C LEU A 484 32.90 -10.58 6.56
N ASP A 485 31.99 -10.12 7.43
CA ASP A 485 32.29 -9.63 8.77
C ASP A 485 31.17 -9.94 9.76
N ASP A 486 31.38 -9.74 11.06
CA ASP A 486 30.37 -10.06 12.06
C ASP A 486 29.13 -9.14 11.93
N GLU A 487 27.93 -9.73 12.00
CA GLU A 487 26.65 -9.00 11.87
C GLU A 487 26.52 -7.87 12.89
N ASN A 488 25.84 -6.78 12.52
CA ASN A 488 25.54 -5.65 13.39
C ASN A 488 26.79 -5.01 14.02
N THR A 489 27.88 -4.96 13.27
CA THR A 489 29.13 -4.29 13.66
C THR A 489 29.43 -3.14 12.72
N LEU A 490 30.19 -2.13 13.20
CA LEU A 490 30.59 -0.99 12.37
C LEU A 490 31.41 -1.44 11.16
N GLU A 491 32.34 -2.38 11.37
CA GLU A 491 33.16 -2.94 10.30
C GLU A 491 32.34 -3.65 9.24
N SER A 492 31.28 -4.37 9.63
CA SER A 492 30.36 -5.02 8.70
C SER A 492 29.60 -4.01 7.84
N MET A 493 29.15 -2.88 8.42
CA MET A 493 28.50 -1.78 7.70
C MET A 493 29.46 -1.14 6.67
N LEU A 494 30.67 -0.79 7.09
CA LEU A 494 31.67 -0.17 6.23
C LEU A 494 32.10 -1.13 5.10
N LYS A 495 32.21 -2.42 5.39
CA LYS A 495 32.52 -3.43 4.37
C LYS A 495 31.40 -3.60 3.35
N ALA A 496 30.14 -3.50 3.77
CA ALA A 496 29.00 -3.51 2.85
C ALA A 496 29.05 -2.31 1.89
N ILE A 497 29.41 -1.13 2.40
CA ILE A 497 29.58 0.09 1.58
C ILE A 497 30.74 -0.08 0.59
N GLU A 498 31.89 -0.61 1.03
CA GLU A 498 33.06 -0.86 0.19
C GLU A 498 32.74 -1.76 -1.02
N VAL A 499 31.88 -2.76 -0.84
CA VAL A 499 31.48 -3.67 -1.92
C VAL A 499 30.31 -3.14 -2.77
N GLY A 500 29.82 -1.92 -2.51
CA GLY A 500 28.86 -1.21 -3.33
C GLY A 500 27.41 -1.33 -2.87
N ALA A 501 27.12 -1.64 -1.59
CA ALA A 501 25.76 -1.58 -1.08
C ALA A 501 25.20 -0.15 -1.16
N ASP A 502 23.94 -0.01 -1.59
CA ASP A 502 23.21 1.26 -1.64
C ASP A 502 22.62 1.64 -0.26
N ALA A 503 22.47 0.64 0.59
CA ALA A 503 21.99 0.82 1.95
C ALA A 503 22.66 -0.20 2.89
N VAL A 504 22.80 0.18 4.15
CA VAL A 504 23.16 -0.71 5.25
C VAL A 504 21.96 -0.86 6.17
N GLU A 505 21.60 -2.10 6.43
CA GLU A 505 20.53 -2.41 7.36
C GLU A 505 21.15 -2.90 8.68
N TYR A 506 20.56 -2.50 9.80
CA TYR A 506 20.97 -2.90 11.12
C TYR A 506 19.81 -2.85 12.12
N ASP A 507 19.88 -3.77 13.09
CA ASP A 507 18.89 -3.96 14.13
C ASP A 507 19.25 -3.14 15.37
N VAL A 508 18.26 -2.47 15.98
CA VAL A 508 18.52 -1.63 17.17
C VAL A 508 17.65 -1.97 18.36
N TYR A 509 18.32 -1.92 19.54
CA TYR A 509 17.71 -1.94 20.86
C TYR A 509 18.14 -0.71 21.66
N ILE A 510 17.38 -0.39 22.72
CA ILE A 510 17.74 0.67 23.68
C ILE A 510 18.28 0.04 24.98
N THR A 511 19.45 0.51 25.43
CA THR A 511 20.03 0.07 26.71
C THR A 511 19.25 0.60 27.91
N LYS A 512 19.55 0.08 29.12
CA LYS A 512 18.93 0.52 30.36
C LYS A 512 19.16 2.01 30.63
N ASP A 513 20.29 2.55 30.21
CA ASP A 513 20.70 3.96 30.35
C ASP A 513 20.44 4.81 29.10
N GLY A 514 19.61 4.32 28.16
CA GLY A 514 19.01 5.10 27.07
C GLY A 514 19.85 5.22 25.79
N HIS A 515 20.91 4.44 25.62
CA HIS A 515 21.69 4.41 24.38
C HIS A 515 21.12 3.43 23.36
N VAL A 516 21.11 3.83 22.10
CA VAL A 516 20.69 2.95 20.98
C VAL A 516 21.91 2.17 20.50
N VAL A 517 21.86 0.83 20.62
CA VAL A 517 22.93 -0.10 20.27
C VAL A 517 22.49 -1.11 19.24
N LEU A 518 23.44 -1.65 18.46
CA LEU A 518 23.13 -2.62 17.41
C LEU A 518 23.11 -4.05 17.96
N MET A 519 21.96 -4.74 17.81
CA MET A 519 21.77 -6.14 18.14
C MET A 519 20.51 -6.66 17.47
N HIS A 520 20.54 -7.91 16.97
CA HIS A 520 19.36 -8.53 16.37
C HIS A 520 18.44 -9.15 17.42
N ASP A 521 19.01 -9.94 18.33
CA ASP A 521 18.25 -10.68 19.34
C ASP A 521 18.08 -9.82 20.60
N ASP A 522 17.05 -10.07 21.38
CA ASP A 522 16.84 -9.40 22.68
C ASP A 522 17.91 -9.78 23.71
N THR A 523 18.61 -10.90 23.47
CA THR A 523 19.73 -11.38 24.29
C THR A 523 21.03 -11.41 23.49
N THR A 524 22.13 -11.23 24.18
CA THR A 524 23.48 -11.17 23.56
C THR A 524 24.09 -12.55 23.32
N THR A 525 23.40 -13.64 23.71
CA THR A 525 23.95 -15.02 23.76
C THR A 525 24.50 -15.50 22.42
N ARG A 526 23.73 -15.37 21.34
CA ARG A 526 24.09 -15.93 20.03
C ARG A 526 25.32 -15.26 19.42
N THR A 527 25.44 -13.97 19.58
CA THR A 527 26.51 -13.19 18.94
C THR A 527 27.74 -13.04 19.82
N THR A 528 27.61 -13.10 21.16
CA THR A 528 28.72 -12.84 22.08
C THR A 528 29.06 -14.02 23.02
N GLY A 529 28.21 -15.03 23.11
CA GLY A 529 28.37 -16.15 24.04
C GLY A 529 28.00 -15.82 25.50
N VAL A 530 27.64 -14.56 25.79
CA VAL A 530 27.26 -14.10 27.14
C VAL A 530 25.73 -13.94 27.20
N ALA A 531 25.07 -14.64 28.12
CA ALA A 531 23.62 -14.64 28.24
C ALA A 531 23.11 -13.47 29.07
N ARG A 532 22.84 -12.33 28.42
CA ARG A 532 22.26 -11.13 29.04
C ARG A 532 21.21 -10.51 28.12
N LYS A 533 20.20 -9.87 28.68
CA LYS A 533 19.24 -9.08 27.92
C LYS A 533 19.80 -7.69 27.66
N ILE A 534 19.84 -7.30 26.39
CA ILE A 534 20.45 -6.01 25.97
C ILE A 534 19.79 -4.80 26.65
N GLU A 535 18.47 -4.84 26.83
CA GLU A 535 17.71 -3.73 27.44
C GLU A 535 17.81 -3.65 28.98
N GLU A 536 18.45 -4.62 29.62
CA GLU A 536 18.76 -4.63 31.05
C GLU A 536 20.21 -4.18 31.32
N MET A 537 21.02 -3.97 30.25
CA MET A 537 22.43 -3.57 30.33
C MET A 537 22.57 -2.07 30.13
N THR A 538 23.57 -1.51 30.81
CA THR A 538 24.09 -0.15 30.50
C THR A 538 25.02 -0.21 29.29
N LEU A 539 25.27 0.93 28.64
CA LEU A 539 26.25 1.01 27.53
C LEU A 539 27.64 0.52 27.97
N ALA A 540 28.09 0.87 29.20
CA ALA A 540 29.36 0.40 29.72
C ALA A 540 29.48 -1.13 29.74
N GLU A 541 28.42 -1.82 30.20
CA GLU A 541 28.36 -3.29 30.20
C GLU A 541 28.28 -3.87 28.77
N VAL A 542 27.55 -3.24 27.83
CA VAL A 542 27.54 -3.64 26.42
C VAL A 542 28.92 -3.54 25.79
N ARG A 543 29.71 -2.49 26.16
CA ARG A 543 31.07 -2.28 25.66
C ARG A 543 32.10 -3.32 26.12
N GLU A 544 31.81 -4.10 27.15
CA GLU A 544 32.63 -5.22 27.57
C GLU A 544 32.48 -6.46 26.68
N LEU A 545 31.38 -6.55 25.97
CA LEU A 545 31.09 -7.68 25.09
C LEU A 545 31.86 -7.61 23.77
N ARG A 546 32.18 -8.76 23.22
CA ARG A 546 32.78 -8.94 21.90
C ARG A 546 32.03 -10.01 21.12
N THR A 547 31.92 -9.85 19.81
CA THR A 547 31.37 -10.86 18.94
C THR A 547 32.24 -12.13 18.94
N LEU A 548 31.61 -13.30 18.77
CA LEU A 548 32.34 -14.59 18.79
C LEU A 548 33.26 -14.79 17.58
N GLY A 549 32.89 -14.21 16.42
CA GLY A 549 33.61 -14.41 15.17
C GLY A 549 34.95 -13.64 15.15
N LYS A 550 34.89 -12.34 14.92
CA LYS A 550 36.07 -11.47 14.75
C LYS A 550 36.37 -10.60 15.96
N GLN A 551 35.75 -10.88 17.10
CA GLN A 551 35.94 -10.13 18.35
C GLN A 551 35.65 -8.62 18.20
N ARG A 552 34.61 -8.29 17.38
CA ARG A 552 34.18 -6.93 17.15
C ARG A 552 33.44 -6.37 18.37
N GLN A 553 33.49 -5.07 18.54
CA GLN A 553 32.73 -4.35 19.56
C GLN A 553 31.27 -4.20 19.07
N ILE A 554 30.31 -4.23 19.99
CA ILE A 554 28.93 -3.88 19.69
C ILE A 554 28.83 -2.37 19.56
N PRO A 555 28.51 -1.82 18.38
CA PRO A 555 28.47 -0.37 18.18
C PRO A 555 27.16 0.24 18.69
N THR A 556 27.21 1.55 18.95
CA THR A 556 26.03 2.38 19.07
C THR A 556 25.56 2.85 17.69
N MET A 557 24.28 3.22 17.57
CA MET A 557 23.78 3.87 16.37
C MET A 557 24.48 5.22 16.10
N ASP A 558 24.91 5.94 17.15
CA ASP A 558 25.70 7.17 17.05
C ASP A 558 27.00 6.96 16.26
N GLU A 559 27.73 5.88 16.58
CA GLU A 559 28.96 5.52 15.86
C GLU A 559 28.71 5.14 14.41
N VAL A 560 27.62 4.40 14.16
CA VAL A 560 27.25 4.02 12.79
C VAL A 560 26.89 5.27 11.97
N LEU A 561 26.06 6.18 12.51
CA LEU A 561 25.72 7.41 11.82
C LEU A 561 26.95 8.29 11.57
N THR A 562 27.88 8.39 12.54
CA THR A 562 29.15 9.13 12.39
C THR A 562 29.93 8.66 11.15
N GLU A 563 29.93 7.37 10.86
CA GLU A 563 30.68 6.82 9.74
C GLU A 563 29.87 6.79 8.44
N VAL A 564 28.62 6.34 8.48
CA VAL A 564 27.81 6.14 7.27
C VAL A 564 27.42 7.47 6.61
N THR A 565 27.24 8.55 7.38
CA THR A 565 26.92 9.88 6.82
C THR A 565 28.03 10.46 5.94
N LYS A 566 29.24 9.93 6.02
CA LYS A 566 30.34 10.28 5.11
C LYS A 566 30.09 9.79 3.67
N TYR A 567 29.13 8.89 3.47
CA TYR A 567 28.77 8.30 2.18
C TYR A 567 27.36 8.75 1.75
N PRO A 568 27.19 9.93 1.14
CA PRO A 568 25.88 10.56 0.93
C PRO A 568 24.94 9.78 -0.02
N HIS A 569 25.43 8.74 -0.68
CA HIS A 569 24.64 7.86 -1.54
C HIS A 569 24.13 6.60 -0.82
N VAL A 570 24.57 6.35 0.42
CA VAL A 570 24.18 5.19 1.22
C VAL A 570 23.10 5.58 2.22
N VAL A 571 22.12 4.71 2.41
CA VAL A 571 20.99 4.91 3.33
C VAL A 571 21.07 3.93 4.50
N ASN A 572 20.77 4.42 5.70
CA ASN A 572 20.58 3.62 6.90
C ASN A 572 19.16 3.04 6.92
N PHE A 573 19.03 1.74 6.90
CA PHE A 573 17.81 0.99 7.16
C PHE A 573 17.82 0.55 8.62
N ILE A 574 17.16 1.33 9.47
CA ILE A 574 17.19 1.17 10.93
C ILE A 574 16.02 0.24 11.31
N GLU A 575 16.30 -1.02 11.67
CA GLU A 575 15.26 -1.94 12.14
C GLU A 575 15.05 -1.81 13.64
N ILE A 576 13.87 -1.31 14.05
CA ILE A 576 13.50 -1.26 15.46
C ILE A 576 13.06 -2.65 15.93
N LYS A 577 13.90 -3.29 16.76
CA LYS A 577 13.60 -4.55 17.46
C LYS A 577 13.02 -4.32 18.86
N SER A 578 13.48 -3.26 19.53
CA SER A 578 13.03 -2.91 20.87
C SER A 578 11.51 -2.75 20.94
N PRO A 579 10.81 -3.37 21.88
CA PRO A 579 9.41 -3.10 22.15
C PRO A 579 9.19 -1.79 22.94
N LYS A 580 10.25 -1.21 23.51
CA LYS A 580 10.17 0.00 24.32
C LYS A 580 9.90 1.22 23.46
N PRO A 581 8.87 2.05 23.79
CA PRO A 581 8.57 3.24 23.02
C PRO A 581 9.68 4.32 23.11
N GLU A 582 10.51 4.31 24.14
CA GLU A 582 11.61 5.25 24.38
C GLU A 582 12.68 5.20 23.26
N ILE A 583 12.78 4.11 22.51
CA ILE A 583 13.73 3.98 21.42
C ILE A 583 13.48 5.01 20.30
N VAL A 584 12.23 5.35 20.04
CA VAL A 584 11.87 6.26 18.93
C VAL A 584 12.34 7.70 19.21
N PRO A 585 12.10 8.31 20.38
CA PRO A 585 12.73 9.58 20.74
C PRO A 585 14.27 9.55 20.76
N ALA A 586 14.88 8.43 21.16
CA ALA A 586 16.33 8.28 21.15
C ALA A 586 16.88 8.25 19.71
N ILE A 587 16.23 7.54 18.79
CA ILE A 587 16.57 7.58 17.36
C ILE A 587 16.41 9.00 16.82
N LYS A 588 15.32 9.71 17.17
CA LYS A 588 15.13 11.09 16.74
C LYS A 588 16.29 11.98 17.15
N ALA A 589 16.72 11.89 18.41
CA ALA A 589 17.84 12.72 18.91
C ALA A 589 19.14 12.47 18.13
N LEU A 590 19.41 11.22 17.76
CA LEU A 590 20.57 10.87 16.94
C LEU A 590 20.46 11.38 15.49
N LEU A 591 19.28 11.28 14.87
CA LEU A 591 19.06 11.81 13.52
C LEU A 591 19.17 13.34 13.49
N ASP A 592 18.69 14.02 14.53
CA ASP A 592 18.86 15.48 14.70
C ASP A 592 20.35 15.84 14.86
N GLN A 593 21.11 15.11 15.70
CA GLN A 593 22.53 15.35 15.97
C GLN A 593 23.38 15.22 14.71
N HIS A 594 23.10 14.24 13.86
CA HIS A 594 23.88 13.94 12.65
C HIS A 594 23.34 14.58 11.37
N ASP A 595 22.21 15.33 11.42
CA ASP A 595 21.48 15.81 10.23
C ASP A 595 21.28 14.68 9.18
N ALA A 596 20.88 13.48 9.65
CA ALA A 596 20.90 12.25 8.87
C ALA A 596 19.55 11.91 8.21
N TYR A 597 18.64 12.87 8.07
CA TYR A 597 17.30 12.67 7.53
C TYR A 597 17.26 12.29 6.05
N ASP A 598 18.24 12.71 5.28
CA ASP A 598 18.36 12.37 3.85
C ASP A 598 19.00 11.00 3.58
N GLN A 599 19.45 10.33 4.65
CA GLN A 599 20.11 9.03 4.58
C GLN A 599 19.55 8.01 5.58
N SER A 600 18.35 8.24 6.15
CA SER A 600 17.80 7.34 7.15
C SER A 600 16.34 7.03 6.92
N ILE A 601 16.01 5.75 7.03
CA ILE A 601 14.62 5.23 7.06
C ILE A 601 14.50 4.22 8.19
N VAL A 602 13.29 3.96 8.64
CA VAL A 602 13.04 3.01 9.73
C VAL A 602 12.18 1.85 9.22
N ILE A 603 12.54 0.64 9.60
CA ILE A 603 11.76 -0.56 9.33
C ILE A 603 11.44 -1.28 10.64
N SER A 604 10.34 -2.01 10.69
CA SER A 604 9.99 -2.84 11.84
C SER A 604 8.92 -3.87 11.50
N PHE A 605 8.94 -5.00 12.21
CA PHE A 605 7.82 -5.95 12.31
C PHE A 605 6.69 -5.44 13.22
N SER A 606 7.00 -4.48 14.10
CA SER A 606 6.06 -3.92 15.06
C SER A 606 5.27 -2.77 14.43
N GLY A 607 3.98 -3.00 14.13
CA GLY A 607 3.08 -1.95 13.69
C GLY A 607 2.96 -0.82 14.71
N ALA A 608 3.06 -1.11 16.01
CA ALA A 608 3.06 -0.11 17.09
C ALA A 608 4.27 0.82 16.98
N GLN A 609 5.48 0.29 16.77
CA GLN A 609 6.68 1.11 16.59
C GLN A 609 6.60 1.96 15.32
N ILE A 610 6.04 1.42 14.23
CA ILE A 610 5.82 2.20 13.00
C ILE A 610 4.85 3.36 13.24
N LEU A 611 3.72 3.12 13.94
CA LEU A 611 2.78 4.19 14.27
C LEU A 611 3.39 5.21 15.23
N HIS A 612 4.21 4.75 16.19
CA HIS A 612 4.95 5.65 17.07
C HIS A 612 5.95 6.53 16.29
N MET A 613 6.68 5.95 15.32
CA MET A 613 7.50 6.71 14.38
C MET A 613 6.71 7.78 13.62
N LYS A 614 5.50 7.46 13.12
CA LYS A 614 4.63 8.44 12.42
C LYS A 614 4.20 9.62 13.31
N ASN A 615 4.15 9.42 14.62
CA ASN A 615 3.81 10.47 15.56
C ASN A 615 5.02 11.32 15.97
N VAL A 616 6.18 10.71 16.23
CA VAL A 616 7.38 11.38 16.74
C VAL A 616 8.26 11.94 15.62
N LEU A 617 8.34 11.20 14.50
CA LEU A 617 9.17 11.48 13.33
C LEU A 617 8.35 11.39 12.03
N PRO A 618 7.28 12.20 11.87
CA PRO A 618 6.35 12.06 10.76
C PRO A 618 7.02 12.23 9.38
N GLY A 619 8.13 12.94 9.31
CA GLY A 619 8.89 13.17 8.07
C GLY A 619 9.78 12.02 7.62
N VAL A 620 10.02 11.02 8.48
CA VAL A 620 10.86 9.86 8.17
C VAL A 620 10.06 8.73 7.56
N SER A 621 10.57 8.15 6.50
CA SER A 621 9.94 7.00 5.85
C SER A 621 10.01 5.76 6.71
N THR A 622 8.95 4.95 6.61
CA THR A 622 8.89 3.63 7.26
C THR A 622 8.63 2.53 6.25
N GLY A 623 9.19 1.35 6.52
CA GLY A 623 8.90 0.10 5.84
C GLY A 623 8.31 -0.92 6.83
N PHE A 624 7.25 -1.61 6.43
CA PHE A 624 6.61 -2.64 7.25
C PHE A 624 7.15 -4.01 6.88
N LEU A 625 7.87 -4.64 7.81
CA LEU A 625 8.39 -5.98 7.68
C LEU A 625 7.28 -7.00 7.95
N THR A 626 7.07 -7.92 7.01
CA THR A 626 6.02 -8.92 7.14
C THR A 626 6.28 -10.10 6.20
N ASN A 627 5.40 -11.10 6.20
CA ASN A 627 5.45 -12.18 5.23
C ASN A 627 4.64 -11.83 3.98
N THR A 628 5.07 -12.38 2.83
CA THR A 628 4.25 -12.32 1.62
C THR A 628 2.93 -13.07 1.84
N PRO A 629 1.77 -12.45 1.54
CA PRO A 629 0.50 -13.15 1.66
C PRO A 629 0.37 -14.25 0.60
N THR A 630 -0.16 -15.41 0.99
CA THR A 630 -0.32 -16.62 0.15
C THR A 630 -1.78 -17.04 0.06
N ALA A 631 -2.65 -16.16 -0.44
CA ALA A 631 -4.04 -16.52 -0.72
C ALA A 631 -4.17 -17.20 -2.10
N GLN A 632 -5.41 -17.53 -2.48
CA GLN A 632 -5.70 -18.29 -3.70
C GLN A 632 -5.44 -17.52 -5.00
N SER A 633 -5.37 -16.17 -4.98
CA SER A 633 -5.15 -15.36 -6.18
C SER A 633 -4.39 -14.08 -5.89
N ASP A 634 -3.70 -13.56 -6.93
CA ASP A 634 -2.92 -12.32 -6.81
C ASP A 634 -3.79 -11.09 -6.57
N ILE A 635 -5.04 -11.07 -7.03
CA ILE A 635 -6.02 -10.00 -6.73
C ILE A 635 -6.30 -9.92 -5.23
N VAL A 636 -6.50 -11.08 -4.58
CA VAL A 636 -6.70 -11.16 -3.12
C VAL A 636 -5.40 -10.86 -2.37
N ASN A 637 -4.27 -11.38 -2.84
CA ASN A 637 -2.97 -11.09 -2.23
C ASN A 637 -2.61 -9.62 -2.33
N THR A 638 -2.90 -8.97 -3.47
CA THR A 638 -2.72 -7.53 -3.63
C THR A 638 -3.57 -6.76 -2.61
N ARG A 639 -4.82 -7.16 -2.38
CA ARG A 639 -5.66 -6.53 -1.35
C ARG A 639 -5.02 -6.62 0.03
N ARG A 640 -4.51 -7.79 0.42
CA ARG A 640 -3.83 -7.97 1.71
C ARG A 640 -2.56 -7.14 1.85
N ILE A 641 -1.81 -6.97 0.74
CA ILE A 641 -0.65 -6.06 0.71
C ILE A 641 -1.08 -4.62 0.94
N LEU A 642 -2.17 -4.18 0.30
CA LEU A 642 -2.69 -2.83 0.50
C LEU A 642 -3.17 -2.61 1.94
N ASP A 643 -3.92 -3.55 2.51
CA ASP A 643 -4.37 -3.48 3.90
C ASP A 643 -3.18 -3.35 4.87
N ALA A 644 -2.14 -4.17 4.68
CA ALA A 644 -0.94 -4.14 5.52
C ALA A 644 -0.14 -2.83 5.37
N THR A 645 0.05 -2.34 4.15
CA THR A 645 0.91 -1.16 3.89
C THR A 645 0.19 0.16 4.13
N GLN A 646 -1.08 0.24 3.75
CA GLN A 646 -1.87 1.47 3.89
C GLN A 646 -2.16 1.78 5.35
N GLN A 647 -2.49 0.79 6.17
CA GLN A 647 -2.68 0.97 7.62
C GLN A 647 -1.52 1.73 8.27
N TYR A 648 -0.29 1.45 7.86
CA TYR A 648 0.93 2.03 8.42
C TYR A 648 1.55 3.14 7.57
N SER A 649 0.99 3.48 6.43
CA SER A 649 1.61 4.42 5.46
C SER A 649 3.09 4.07 5.19
N SER A 650 3.36 2.78 4.96
CA SER A 650 4.70 2.20 4.87
C SER A 650 4.91 1.51 3.52
N THR A 651 6.16 1.27 3.14
CA THR A 651 6.50 0.37 2.04
C THR A 651 6.28 -1.08 2.44
N PHE A 652 6.18 -1.95 1.46
CA PHE A 652 6.04 -3.39 1.66
C PHE A 652 7.41 -4.06 1.68
N ASN A 653 7.83 -4.53 2.86
CA ASN A 653 9.11 -5.17 3.08
C ASN A 653 8.87 -6.65 3.44
N PRO A 654 8.59 -7.53 2.45
CA PRO A 654 8.18 -8.89 2.71
C PRO A 654 9.36 -9.88 2.75
N SER A 655 9.12 -11.07 3.34
CA SER A 655 9.90 -12.24 2.95
C SER A 655 9.74 -12.48 1.44
N PHE A 656 10.82 -12.87 0.73
CA PHE A 656 10.78 -13.02 -0.74
C PHE A 656 9.97 -14.23 -1.23
N GLY A 657 9.70 -15.20 -0.37
CA GLY A 657 8.89 -16.37 -0.71
C GLY A 657 7.46 -15.98 -1.10
N GLY A 658 6.95 -16.56 -2.18
CA GLY A 658 5.59 -16.31 -2.66
C GLY A 658 5.41 -15.03 -3.51
N LEU A 659 6.44 -14.22 -3.71
CA LEU A 659 6.39 -13.08 -4.62
C LEU A 659 6.42 -13.55 -6.07
N SER A 660 5.28 -13.46 -6.77
CA SER A 660 5.17 -13.65 -8.21
C SER A 660 5.36 -12.32 -8.95
N LYS A 661 5.70 -12.40 -10.25
CA LYS A 661 5.78 -11.21 -11.12
C LYS A 661 4.41 -10.54 -11.23
N GLU A 662 3.36 -11.33 -11.34
CA GLU A 662 1.97 -10.89 -11.47
C GLU A 662 1.52 -10.14 -10.22
N LEU A 663 1.75 -10.69 -9.04
CA LEU A 663 1.45 -10.04 -7.76
C LEU A 663 2.18 -8.70 -7.63
N MET A 664 3.49 -8.71 -7.93
CA MET A 664 4.28 -7.48 -7.86
C MET A 664 3.81 -6.44 -8.88
N THR A 665 3.43 -6.84 -10.09
CA THR A 665 2.89 -5.94 -11.11
C THR A 665 1.57 -5.32 -10.65
N LEU A 666 0.61 -6.12 -10.19
CA LEU A 666 -0.68 -5.63 -9.71
C LEU A 666 -0.54 -4.62 -8.57
N ALA A 667 0.34 -4.88 -7.61
CA ALA A 667 0.53 -3.99 -6.47
C ALA A 667 1.36 -2.75 -6.85
N SER A 668 2.38 -2.87 -7.70
CA SER A 668 3.18 -1.71 -8.13
C SER A 668 2.39 -0.71 -8.98
N GLN A 669 1.42 -1.19 -9.77
CA GLN A 669 0.49 -0.31 -10.48
C GLN A 669 -0.34 0.56 -9.51
N ARG A 670 -0.39 0.21 -8.23
CA ARG A 670 -1.03 0.95 -7.13
C ARG A 670 -0.04 1.79 -6.30
N GLY A 671 1.21 1.88 -6.75
CA GLY A 671 2.27 2.62 -6.07
C GLY A 671 2.93 1.87 -4.90
N VAL A 672 2.67 0.57 -4.74
CA VAL A 672 3.38 -0.25 -3.76
C VAL A 672 4.81 -0.50 -4.24
N THR A 673 5.77 -0.36 -3.33
CA THR A 673 7.17 -0.67 -3.59
C THR A 673 7.60 -1.89 -2.78
N PHE A 674 8.39 -2.77 -3.39
CA PHE A 674 8.78 -4.06 -2.84
C PHE A 674 10.24 -4.06 -2.40
N TRP A 675 10.48 -4.44 -1.13
CA TRP A 675 11.79 -4.46 -0.47
C TRP A 675 12.02 -5.83 0.18
N PRO A 676 12.11 -6.93 -0.62
CA PRO A 676 12.18 -8.27 -0.09
C PRO A 676 13.50 -8.57 0.64
N TRP A 677 13.39 -9.43 1.65
CA TRP A 677 14.46 -9.91 2.53
C TRP A 677 14.30 -11.41 2.85
N THR A 678 15.27 -12.09 3.38
CA THR A 678 16.70 -11.85 3.34
C THR A 678 17.31 -12.88 2.38
N PHE A 679 18.00 -12.38 1.36
CA PHE A 679 18.70 -13.28 0.43
C PHE A 679 20.04 -13.70 1.05
N ARG A 680 20.23 -15.01 1.16
CA ARG A 680 21.45 -15.62 1.69
C ARG A 680 22.14 -16.42 0.62
N LEU A 681 22.13 -17.74 0.70
CA LEU A 681 22.73 -18.61 -0.32
C LEU A 681 21.83 -18.88 -1.54
N ASN A 682 20.62 -18.36 -1.56
CA ASN A 682 19.62 -18.55 -2.61
C ASN A 682 19.80 -17.54 -3.75
N LYS A 683 20.91 -17.63 -4.48
CA LYS A 683 21.27 -16.73 -5.58
C LYS A 683 20.25 -16.71 -6.72
N GLU A 684 19.55 -17.81 -6.95
CA GLU A 684 18.52 -17.90 -7.99
C GLU A 684 17.35 -16.95 -7.70
N ASP A 685 16.84 -16.96 -6.47
CA ASP A 685 15.77 -16.04 -6.05
C ASP A 685 16.23 -14.59 -6.09
N PHE A 686 17.46 -14.29 -5.69
CA PHE A 686 18.05 -12.97 -5.80
C PHE A 686 18.08 -12.50 -7.26
N ASN A 687 18.62 -13.30 -8.18
CA ASN A 687 18.71 -12.97 -9.60
C ASN A 687 17.31 -12.78 -10.20
N ARG A 688 16.36 -13.65 -9.86
CA ARG A 688 14.97 -13.53 -10.29
C ARG A 688 14.33 -12.22 -9.85
N MET A 689 14.44 -11.85 -8.57
CA MET A 689 13.88 -10.61 -8.03
C MET A 689 14.58 -9.37 -8.60
N TYR A 690 15.89 -9.43 -8.82
CA TYR A 690 16.65 -8.35 -9.45
C TYR A 690 16.17 -8.09 -10.89
N VAL A 691 16.08 -9.14 -11.72
CA VAL A 691 15.62 -9.03 -13.11
C VAL A 691 14.15 -8.61 -13.20
N GLN A 692 13.32 -9.03 -12.24
CA GLN A 692 11.92 -8.58 -12.14
C GLN A 692 11.79 -7.10 -11.73
N GLY A 693 12.88 -6.46 -11.29
CA GLY A 693 12.91 -5.03 -11.03
C GLY A 693 12.31 -4.62 -9.68
N THR A 694 12.44 -5.44 -8.63
CA THR A 694 12.07 -5.04 -7.25
C THR A 694 12.76 -3.72 -6.87
N HIS A 695 12.25 -3.04 -5.87
CA HIS A 695 12.78 -1.71 -5.50
C HIS A 695 14.10 -1.82 -4.73
N GLY A 696 14.22 -2.82 -3.88
CA GLY A 696 15.46 -3.14 -3.18
C GLY A 696 15.52 -4.60 -2.79
N LEU A 697 16.71 -5.10 -2.46
CA LEU A 697 17.01 -6.49 -2.11
C LEU A 697 17.93 -6.49 -0.90
N THR A 698 17.46 -7.03 0.22
CA THR A 698 18.24 -7.13 1.45
C THR A 698 18.97 -8.47 1.50
N THR A 699 20.30 -8.46 1.55
CA THR A 699 21.13 -9.65 1.39
C THR A 699 22.33 -9.69 2.35
N ASP A 700 22.68 -10.91 2.80
CA ASP A 700 23.94 -11.19 3.52
C ASP A 700 25.17 -11.13 2.60
N TYR A 701 24.97 -11.13 1.28
CA TYR A 701 26.00 -11.29 0.24
C TYR A 701 26.05 -10.10 -0.73
N ALA A 702 26.04 -8.88 -0.21
CA ALA A 702 26.04 -7.67 -1.05
C ALA A 702 27.20 -7.63 -2.06
N HIS A 703 28.37 -8.24 -1.74
CA HIS A 703 29.53 -8.34 -2.62
C HIS A 703 29.29 -9.13 -3.91
N ASP A 704 28.32 -10.05 -3.94
CA ASP A 704 27.94 -10.77 -5.17
C ASP A 704 27.38 -9.80 -6.23
N SER A 705 26.93 -8.62 -5.83
CA SER A 705 26.36 -7.60 -6.72
C SER A 705 27.40 -6.60 -7.24
N SER A 706 28.63 -6.61 -6.75
CA SER A 706 29.67 -5.60 -7.01
C SER A 706 29.89 -5.33 -8.51
N ASN A 707 29.83 -6.36 -9.33
CA ASN A 707 30.11 -6.27 -10.77
C ASN A 707 28.87 -6.05 -11.65
N LEU A 708 27.66 -5.95 -11.08
CA LEU A 708 26.45 -5.67 -11.86
C LEU A 708 26.57 -4.32 -12.55
N ILE A 709 26.28 -4.26 -13.85
CA ILE A 709 26.21 -2.99 -14.58
C ILE A 709 24.91 -2.29 -14.21
N VAL A 710 25.01 -1.10 -13.66
CA VAL A 710 23.88 -0.37 -13.09
C VAL A 710 23.60 0.99 -13.73
N LYS A 711 24.52 1.50 -14.53
CA LYS A 711 24.37 2.81 -15.19
C LYS A 711 25.08 2.83 -16.54
N LEU A 712 24.44 3.49 -17.50
CA LEU A 712 25.01 3.83 -18.79
C LEU A 712 25.17 5.36 -18.89
N LYS A 713 26.27 5.82 -19.47
CA LYS A 713 26.50 7.23 -19.77
C LYS A 713 26.94 7.37 -21.23
N THR A 714 26.27 8.23 -21.98
CA THR A 714 26.54 8.52 -23.38
C THR A 714 26.73 10.02 -23.60
N PRO A 715 27.30 10.46 -24.72
CA PRO A 715 27.24 11.85 -25.15
C PRO A 715 25.77 12.30 -25.28
N ALA A 716 25.49 13.56 -25.02
CA ALA A 716 24.13 14.11 -25.22
C ALA A 716 23.79 14.27 -26.71
N GLU A 717 24.81 14.54 -27.56
CA GLU A 717 24.68 14.79 -29.00
C GLU A 717 25.88 14.25 -29.76
N ILE A 718 25.61 13.78 -30.98
CA ILE A 718 26.63 13.37 -31.97
C ILE A 718 26.22 13.84 -33.37
N THR A 719 27.18 13.87 -34.30
CA THR A 719 26.94 14.16 -35.70
C THR A 719 27.15 12.89 -36.57
N ALA A 720 26.26 12.66 -37.52
CA ALA A 720 26.35 11.59 -38.50
C ALA A 720 26.33 12.15 -39.94
N THR A 721 26.88 11.45 -40.86
CA THR A 721 26.80 11.76 -42.29
C THR A 721 25.90 10.75 -43.00
N VAL A 722 25.00 11.22 -43.88
CA VAL A 722 24.12 10.34 -44.67
C VAL A 722 24.93 9.27 -45.39
N GLY A 723 24.49 8.03 -45.29
CA GLY A 723 25.11 6.87 -45.91
C GLY A 723 26.44 6.43 -45.29
N LYS A 724 26.92 7.07 -44.23
CA LYS A 724 28.12 6.64 -43.51
C LYS A 724 27.79 6.02 -42.15
N PRO A 725 28.42 4.88 -41.79
CA PRO A 725 28.20 4.28 -40.51
C PRO A 725 28.73 5.16 -39.37
N VAL A 726 28.01 5.26 -38.29
CA VAL A 726 28.41 5.92 -37.05
C VAL A 726 28.25 4.99 -35.84
N GLU A 727 29.25 4.90 -34.99
CA GLU A 727 29.26 4.14 -33.75
C GLU A 727 28.95 5.04 -32.58
N ILE A 728 28.21 4.53 -31.61
CA ILE A 728 27.88 5.25 -30.39
C ILE A 728 28.67 4.65 -29.24
N SER A 729 29.62 5.43 -28.74
CA SER A 729 30.41 5.07 -27.56
C SER A 729 29.91 5.75 -26.31
N GLY A 730 30.18 5.14 -25.16
CA GLY A 730 29.87 5.67 -23.85
C GLY A 730 30.57 4.90 -22.77
N GLN A 731 30.01 4.96 -21.56
CA GLN A 731 30.55 4.28 -20.38
C GLN A 731 29.47 3.42 -19.72
N THR A 732 29.84 2.23 -19.31
CA THR A 732 29.10 1.42 -18.33
C THR A 732 29.68 1.68 -16.95
N THR A 733 28.84 1.60 -15.90
CA THR A 733 29.29 1.74 -14.50
C THR A 733 28.78 0.54 -13.73
N THR A 734 29.67 -0.12 -13.00
CA THR A 734 29.33 -1.24 -12.08
C THR A 734 28.68 -0.75 -10.80
N GLN A 735 28.16 -1.67 -10.00
CA GLN A 735 27.58 -1.37 -8.68
C GLN A 735 28.59 -0.72 -7.74
N VAL A 736 29.87 -1.12 -7.75
CA VAL A 736 30.95 -0.48 -6.98
C VAL A 736 31.48 0.82 -7.60
N GLY A 737 30.93 1.25 -8.72
CA GLY A 737 31.29 2.51 -9.35
C GLY A 737 32.43 2.43 -10.39
N GLU A 738 32.95 1.25 -10.72
CA GLU A 738 33.93 1.08 -11.76
C GLU A 738 33.37 1.44 -13.13
N LYS A 739 34.14 2.18 -13.94
CA LYS A 739 33.73 2.69 -15.25
C LYS A 739 34.53 2.05 -16.36
N THR A 740 33.82 1.56 -17.38
CA THR A 740 34.45 0.98 -18.59
C THR A 740 33.88 1.64 -19.84
N THR A 741 34.77 2.05 -20.77
CA THR A 741 34.36 2.56 -22.06
C THR A 741 33.78 1.41 -22.92
N TYR A 742 32.64 1.66 -23.56
CA TYR A 742 31.92 0.66 -24.33
C TYR A 742 31.35 1.25 -25.61
N ILE A 743 31.45 0.52 -26.71
CA ILE A 743 30.75 0.84 -27.96
C ILE A 743 29.47 0.01 -28.00
N PHE A 744 28.32 0.69 -28.06
CA PHE A 744 27.04 0.03 -27.97
C PHE A 744 26.70 -0.72 -29.24
N LYS A 745 26.33 -2.00 -29.10
CA LYS A 745 25.97 -2.88 -30.21
C LYS A 745 24.53 -2.84 -30.62
N GLU A 746 23.67 -2.37 -29.71
CA GLU A 746 22.23 -2.37 -29.89
C GLU A 746 21.64 -1.05 -29.41
N MET A 747 20.59 -0.59 -30.07
CA MET A 747 19.96 0.68 -29.78
C MET A 747 18.53 0.75 -30.30
N LEU A 748 17.72 1.61 -29.70
CA LEU A 748 16.40 1.99 -30.18
C LEU A 748 16.52 3.37 -30.85
N VAL A 749 16.06 3.51 -32.09
CA VAL A 749 16.08 4.78 -32.82
C VAL A 749 14.71 5.44 -32.80
N LEU A 750 14.69 6.76 -32.53
CA LEU A 750 13.48 7.58 -32.44
C LEU A 750 13.57 8.78 -33.39
N PRO A 751 12.46 9.21 -34.04
CA PRO A 751 11.18 8.49 -34.08
C PRO A 751 11.32 7.16 -34.81
N GLN A 752 10.42 6.22 -34.63
CA GLN A 752 10.44 4.93 -35.29
C GLN A 752 10.35 5.02 -36.84
N SER A 753 9.90 6.19 -37.34
CA SER A 753 9.87 6.50 -38.78
C SER A 753 11.24 6.92 -39.37
N ALA A 754 12.28 7.12 -38.55
CA ALA A 754 13.62 7.43 -39.01
C ALA A 754 14.11 6.31 -39.92
N LYS A 755 14.70 6.69 -41.04
CA LYS A 755 15.25 5.72 -42.03
C LYS A 755 16.72 5.45 -41.72
N TYR A 756 16.99 4.26 -41.27
CA TYR A 756 18.32 3.81 -40.91
C TYR A 756 18.50 2.33 -41.15
N THR A 757 19.73 1.91 -41.20
CA THR A 757 20.14 0.50 -41.13
C THR A 757 21.12 0.34 -39.98
N GLN A 758 21.07 -0.79 -39.27
CA GLN A 758 22.04 -1.12 -38.26
C GLN A 758 22.81 -2.38 -38.66
N ALA A 759 24.13 -2.30 -38.60
CA ALA A 759 25.02 -3.41 -38.84
C ALA A 759 26.08 -3.50 -37.74
N GLY A 760 25.94 -4.49 -36.87
CA GLY A 760 26.82 -4.66 -35.70
C GLY A 760 26.71 -3.46 -34.73
N GLN A 761 27.80 -2.74 -34.53
CA GLN A 761 27.91 -1.59 -33.62
C GLN A 761 27.56 -0.26 -34.30
N ALA A 762 27.37 -0.24 -35.62
CA ALA A 762 27.20 0.97 -36.39
C ALA A 762 25.76 1.15 -36.87
N VAL A 763 25.30 2.41 -36.85
CA VAL A 763 24.04 2.86 -37.44
C VAL A 763 24.35 3.72 -38.65
N THR A 764 23.65 3.53 -39.78
CA THR A 764 23.75 4.33 -40.98
C THR A 764 22.39 4.96 -41.27
N PHE A 765 22.34 6.28 -41.30
CA PHE A 765 21.13 7.03 -41.60
C PHE A 765 21.03 7.30 -43.09
N SER A 766 19.84 7.16 -43.68
CA SER A 766 19.63 7.31 -45.14
C SER A 766 19.20 8.71 -45.54
N GLU A 767 18.79 9.60 -44.63
CA GLU A 767 18.26 10.93 -44.89
C GLU A 767 18.86 11.95 -43.91
N LYS A 768 19.02 13.20 -44.37
CA LYS A 768 19.43 14.33 -43.52
C LYS A 768 18.34 14.68 -42.54
N GLY A 769 18.73 15.16 -41.37
CA GLY A 769 17.79 15.61 -40.35
C GLY A 769 18.25 15.38 -38.93
N THR A 770 17.29 15.14 -38.04
CA THR A 770 17.57 14.83 -36.62
C THR A 770 16.90 13.50 -36.24
N ALA A 771 17.67 12.61 -35.66
CA ALA A 771 17.20 11.38 -35.04
C ALA A 771 17.69 11.34 -33.60
N TYR A 772 17.13 10.44 -32.82
CA TYR A 772 17.57 10.18 -31.43
C TYR A 772 17.81 8.68 -31.27
N VAL A 773 18.88 8.34 -30.60
CA VAL A 773 19.28 6.96 -30.40
C VAL A 773 19.35 6.69 -28.92
N MET A 774 18.70 5.61 -28.45
CA MET A 774 18.80 5.09 -27.10
C MET A 774 19.69 3.83 -27.12
N PRO A 775 20.98 3.96 -26.83
CA PRO A 775 21.85 2.79 -26.71
C PRO A 775 21.42 1.91 -25.56
N ARG A 776 21.55 0.59 -25.75
CA ARG A 776 21.23 -0.38 -24.72
C ARG A 776 22.38 -1.33 -24.45
N TYR A 777 22.40 -1.85 -23.23
CA TYR A 777 23.34 -2.84 -22.75
C TYR A 777 22.57 -3.99 -22.11
N ASN A 778 22.80 -5.21 -22.60
CA ASN A 778 22.25 -6.42 -22.02
C ASN A 778 23.31 -7.06 -21.10
N TYR A 779 22.96 -7.22 -19.82
CA TYR A 779 23.82 -7.85 -18.82
C TYR A 779 23.26 -9.21 -18.42
N THR A 780 24.12 -10.24 -18.47
CA THR A 780 23.77 -11.59 -18.01
C THR A 780 24.36 -11.84 -16.64
N MET A 781 23.48 -11.96 -15.64
CA MET A 781 23.86 -12.24 -14.24
C MET A 781 24.19 -13.71 -14.04
N ALA A 782 23.38 -14.57 -14.65
CA ALA A 782 23.51 -16.03 -14.62
C ALA A 782 22.74 -16.65 -15.81
N PRO A 783 22.90 -17.92 -16.15
CA PRO A 783 22.05 -18.57 -17.12
C PRO A 783 20.57 -18.30 -16.82
N ASN A 784 19.81 -17.88 -17.83
CA ASN A 784 18.38 -17.51 -17.74
C ASN A 784 18.06 -16.20 -17.00
N TYR A 785 19.02 -15.50 -16.45
CA TYR A 785 18.84 -14.24 -15.75
C TYR A 785 19.65 -13.13 -16.41
N SER A 786 18.97 -12.37 -17.27
CA SER A 786 19.54 -11.21 -17.96
C SER A 786 18.60 -10.03 -17.87
N TYR A 787 19.16 -8.82 -17.79
CA TYR A 787 18.42 -7.58 -17.85
C TYR A 787 19.03 -6.61 -18.86
N THR A 788 18.21 -5.68 -19.33
CA THR A 788 18.62 -4.65 -20.27
C THR A 788 18.55 -3.27 -19.62
N LEU A 789 19.58 -2.47 -19.81
CA LEU A 789 19.61 -1.04 -19.47
C LEU A 789 19.57 -0.21 -20.74
N TYR A 790 18.91 0.93 -20.72
CA TYR A 790 18.94 1.93 -21.76
C TYR A 790 19.62 3.21 -21.26
N ALA A 791 20.44 3.83 -22.12
CA ALA A 791 20.91 5.18 -21.92
C ALA A 791 19.80 6.20 -22.26
N ALA A 792 19.94 7.41 -21.75
CA ALA A 792 19.10 8.53 -22.19
C ALA A 792 19.24 8.76 -23.70
N PRO A 793 18.22 9.30 -24.40
CA PRO A 793 18.29 9.57 -25.82
C PRO A 793 19.46 10.48 -26.21
N VAL A 794 20.30 10.01 -27.10
CA VAL A 794 21.39 10.75 -27.73
C VAL A 794 20.86 11.44 -29.00
N LYS A 795 20.97 12.76 -29.11
CA LYS A 795 20.59 13.49 -30.31
C LYS A 795 21.62 13.21 -31.41
N VAL A 796 21.14 12.87 -32.59
CA VAL A 796 21.97 12.65 -33.78
C VAL A 796 21.62 13.70 -34.84
N THR A 797 22.56 14.58 -35.13
CA THR A 797 22.43 15.57 -36.25
C THR A 797 22.99 14.92 -37.51
N ILE A 798 22.15 14.64 -38.49
CA ILE A 798 22.48 13.95 -39.71
C ILE A 798 22.68 14.97 -40.86
N GLN A 799 23.90 15.05 -41.39
CA GLN A 799 24.32 16.04 -42.40
C GLN A 799 24.45 15.41 -43.77
#